data_ad4ace1ef6d2df1b4971bc517d3f0edd
#
_entry.id   ad4ace1ef6d2df1b4971bc517d3f0edd
#
_cell.length_a   1.000
_cell.length_b   1.000
_cell.length_c   1.000
_cell.angle_alpha   90.00
_cell.angle_beta   90.00
_cell.angle_gamma   90.00
#
_symmetry.space_group_name_H-M   'P 1'
#
loop_
_entity.id
_entity.type
_entity.pdbx_description
1 polymer ?
#
loop_
_entity_poly.entity_id
_entity_poly.type
_entity_poly.pdbx_seq_one_letter_code
_entity_poly.pdbx_strand_id
1 'polypeptide(L)'
;MKLKIYLWLVLWLTVCNSYASVTWKVWNTDYRVDTTFHAKIGPGTTQTSLLLTGPDTTLTVFYLTVDLTDPYVDIRTVCATDHLAGAQTVTQMAESHSVEGESLYFAGINGGFFAMSGTANDGKTSIVGRPHHASVAEGEIYRTSTSAICRHFGITSDKVPYLSNVSVDFAGTITTATDSYAISGVNVNAGNNKIILYTDKMPGQVTQVTGSSFPMYYEVALMPKAGERLVPGKPCKMTVKGAWARGTNMVIPDGGYVISGKGLAGPFIQSLNDGDEVEVNLPMSFDGETVMVEHLTTGNPKILGNGEVLNTEGERADAIEWHPRTSIGYSKDKKKLIMLVCDGRTEISRGVRTRELADLMRYAGADEALNLDGGGSSTLYTSMLGVRNYPSSKGVQRKVGDGVFVVSTAPASSFVGGIDFATPPHVISKGEEYSPTVYGYNAYGLLINTEVSNYTITCDERIGYVKADGKTFVADGIGLGKIYARTPAGYTCEMEVVVKEDIDNIVFRLDSVVSDCHYEYPVEVSMTKSTGEVVPLNPSALSWSSSDEHVAFVENGVLKGLQNGMAEICGSISGVSDTLKVKVQEPSKHVLNINDGTPDWLKVSFTTSAGFKNTSVTNSEKEGLQISFLYNSTSAKTISLAGDIPLYSLPDTLRIHINPGEVKVKTFSCTLKLPSKKTVAVDLPIPEANKENICDIAFPDVLGDVFDIANYPLVLSHFTLGMDIN
;
A
#
# COMPACT_ATOMS: atom_id res chain seq x y z
N MET A 1 -65.30 -21.28 -39.26
CA MET A 1 -64.43 -21.17 -38.05
C MET A 1 -62.98 -21.39 -38.47
N LYS A 2 -62.18 -20.30 -38.58
CA LYS A 2 -60.73 -20.38 -38.89
C LYS A 2 -59.96 -20.19 -37.62
N LEU A 3 -59.27 -21.20 -37.16
CA LEU A 3 -58.41 -21.21 -35.97
C LEU A 3 -57.06 -20.59 -36.39
N LYS A 4 -56.69 -19.43 -35.83
CA LYS A 4 -55.36 -18.84 -35.97
C LYS A 4 -54.54 -19.29 -34.80
N ILE A 5 -53.53 -20.14 -35.06
CA ILE A 5 -52.48 -20.54 -34.10
C ILE A 5 -51.38 -19.48 -34.20
N TYR A 6 -51.16 -18.69 -33.12
CA TYR A 6 -50.01 -17.82 -32.98
C TYR A 6 -48.87 -18.63 -32.32
N LEU A 7 -47.87 -18.96 -33.14
CA LEU A 7 -46.61 -19.56 -32.66
C LEU A 7 -45.76 -18.42 -32.12
N TRP A 8 -45.63 -18.32 -30.80
CA TRP A 8 -44.65 -17.44 -30.19
C TRP A 8 -43.31 -18.14 -30.22
N LEU A 9 -42.43 -17.71 -31.15
CA LEU A 9 -41.02 -18.08 -31.16
C LEU A 9 -40.34 -17.26 -30.03
N VAL A 10 -40.12 -17.86 -28.87
CA VAL A 10 -39.26 -17.30 -27.83
C VAL A 10 -37.83 -17.52 -28.30
N LEU A 11 -37.26 -16.49 -28.90
CA LEU A 11 -35.84 -16.41 -29.22
C LEU A 11 -35.09 -16.24 -27.88
N TRP A 12 -34.56 -17.34 -27.36
CA TRP A 12 -33.56 -17.26 -26.32
C TRP A 12 -32.28 -16.67 -26.94
N LEU A 13 -32.12 -15.35 -26.89
CA LEU A 13 -30.81 -14.72 -27.03
C LEU A 13 -30.02 -15.12 -25.79
N THR A 14 -29.22 -16.16 -25.90
CA THR A 14 -28.05 -16.34 -25.03
C THR A 14 -27.14 -15.16 -25.32
N VAL A 15 -27.29 -14.09 -24.54
CA VAL A 15 -26.25 -13.07 -24.44
C VAL A 15 -25.07 -13.77 -23.76
N CYS A 16 -24.17 -14.33 -24.57
CA CYS A 16 -22.81 -14.57 -24.15
C CYS A 16 -22.22 -13.18 -23.86
N ASN A 17 -22.39 -12.70 -22.65
CA ASN A 17 -21.51 -11.68 -22.11
C ASN A 17 -20.13 -12.32 -22.00
N SER A 18 -19.38 -12.30 -23.11
CA SER A 18 -17.94 -12.37 -23.00
C SER A 18 -17.55 -11.16 -22.15
N TYR A 19 -17.19 -11.36 -20.90
CA TYR A 19 -16.47 -10.36 -20.13
C TYR A 19 -15.12 -10.20 -20.83
N ALA A 20 -15.11 -9.37 -21.88
CA ALA A 20 -13.91 -8.94 -22.56
C ALA A 20 -13.06 -8.20 -21.51
N SER A 21 -11.79 -8.51 -21.44
CA SER A 21 -10.85 -7.71 -20.69
C SER A 21 -11.06 -6.23 -21.03
N VAL A 22 -11.25 -5.39 -20.02
CA VAL A 22 -11.46 -3.97 -20.24
C VAL A 22 -10.21 -3.42 -20.93
N THR A 23 -10.39 -2.81 -22.09
CA THR A 23 -9.30 -2.20 -22.85
C THR A 23 -9.44 -0.69 -22.82
N TRP A 24 -8.40 0.00 -22.40
CA TRP A 24 -8.31 1.45 -22.47
C TRP A 24 -7.38 1.86 -23.60
N LYS A 25 -7.85 2.76 -24.44
CA LYS A 25 -6.99 3.40 -25.43
C LYS A 25 -6.37 4.66 -24.84
N VAL A 26 -5.12 4.56 -24.41
CA VAL A 26 -4.36 5.68 -23.86
C VAL A 26 -3.50 6.25 -25.00
N TRP A 27 -3.90 7.40 -25.49
CA TRP A 27 -3.41 8.02 -26.73
C TRP A 27 -3.48 7.04 -27.92
N ASN A 28 -2.34 6.50 -28.36
CA ASN A 28 -2.25 5.63 -29.54
C ASN A 28 -2.06 4.15 -29.19
N THR A 29 -2.07 3.79 -27.91
CA THR A 29 -1.80 2.44 -27.41
C THR A 29 -3.03 1.88 -26.72
N ASP A 30 -3.42 0.67 -27.12
CA ASP A 30 -4.46 -0.08 -26.44
C ASP A 30 -3.84 -0.88 -25.29
N TYR A 31 -4.36 -0.69 -24.08
CA TYR A 31 -3.93 -1.37 -22.87
C TYR A 31 -5.04 -2.26 -22.33
N ARG A 32 -4.71 -3.51 -22.05
CA ARG A 32 -5.54 -4.33 -21.16
C ARG A 32 -5.45 -3.75 -19.75
N VAL A 33 -6.59 -3.61 -19.09
CA VAL A 33 -6.70 -3.03 -17.75
C VAL A 33 -7.05 -4.12 -16.76
N ASP A 34 -6.13 -4.33 -15.82
CA ASP A 34 -6.32 -5.24 -14.70
C ASP A 34 -6.45 -4.41 -13.42
N THR A 35 -7.58 -4.54 -12.70
CA THR A 35 -7.78 -3.89 -11.41
C THR A 35 -7.06 -4.71 -10.34
N THR A 36 -5.98 -4.17 -9.79
CA THR A 36 -5.18 -4.84 -8.76
C THR A 36 -5.65 -4.52 -7.34
N PHE A 37 -6.39 -3.42 -7.17
CA PHE A 37 -7.00 -3.03 -5.91
C PHE A 37 -8.20 -2.12 -6.15
N HIS A 38 -9.28 -2.34 -5.42
CA HIS A 38 -10.45 -1.46 -5.40
C HIS A 38 -11.16 -1.61 -4.07
N ALA A 39 -11.13 -0.58 -3.23
CA ALA A 39 -11.82 -0.60 -1.95
C ALA A 39 -12.23 0.79 -1.50
N LYS A 40 -13.30 0.86 -0.75
CA LYS A 40 -13.62 2.02 0.08
C LYS A 40 -12.52 2.21 1.12
N ILE A 41 -12.05 3.43 1.33
CA ILE A 41 -11.00 3.75 2.30
C ILE A 41 -11.44 4.76 3.35
N GLY A 42 -12.55 5.42 3.13
CA GLY A 42 -13.12 6.41 4.04
C GLY A 42 -14.49 6.88 3.59
N PRO A 43 -15.10 7.84 4.30
CA PRO A 43 -16.37 8.44 3.91
C PRO A 43 -16.33 8.86 2.44
N GLY A 44 -17.32 8.51 1.66
CA GLY A 44 -17.45 8.87 0.25
C GLY A 44 -16.24 8.55 -0.64
N THR A 45 -15.22 7.83 -0.16
CA THR A 45 -13.93 7.73 -0.85
C THR A 45 -13.55 6.28 -1.15
N THR A 46 -13.24 6.03 -2.42
CA THR A 46 -12.75 4.75 -2.93
C THR A 46 -11.35 4.92 -3.52
N GLN A 47 -10.44 3.99 -3.24
CA GLN A 47 -9.13 3.90 -3.88
C GLN A 47 -9.12 2.77 -4.88
N THR A 48 -8.58 3.04 -6.06
CA THR A 48 -8.40 2.05 -7.13
C THR A 48 -6.93 2.02 -7.56
N SER A 49 -6.41 0.81 -7.75
CA SER A 49 -5.10 0.58 -8.39
C SER A 49 -5.29 -0.27 -9.64
N LEU A 50 -4.62 0.10 -10.71
CA LEU A 50 -4.71 -0.57 -12.00
C LEU A 50 -3.31 -0.92 -12.50
N LEU A 51 -3.20 -2.10 -13.11
CA LEU A 51 -2.09 -2.47 -14.00
C LEU A 51 -2.61 -2.41 -15.44
N LEU A 52 -2.02 -1.57 -16.25
CA LEU A 52 -2.32 -1.46 -17.67
C LEU A 52 -1.21 -2.15 -18.45
N THR A 53 -1.54 -3.19 -19.20
CA THR A 53 -0.59 -3.97 -20.01
C THR A 53 -0.80 -3.66 -21.49
N GLY A 54 0.17 -2.98 -22.10
CA GLY A 54 0.22 -2.72 -23.54
C GLY A 54 1.20 -3.67 -24.25
N PRO A 55 1.36 -3.55 -25.59
CA PRO A 55 2.21 -4.44 -26.40
C PRO A 55 3.70 -4.43 -25.95
N ASP A 56 4.23 -3.26 -25.63
CA ASP A 56 5.66 -3.08 -25.30
C ASP A 56 5.88 -2.39 -23.96
N THR A 57 4.84 -2.13 -23.18
CA THR A 57 4.96 -1.33 -21.96
C THR A 57 3.80 -1.57 -21.01
N THR A 58 4.07 -1.40 -19.73
CA THR A 58 3.08 -1.41 -18.66
C THR A 58 3.01 -0.05 -17.98
N LEU A 59 1.86 0.23 -17.36
CA LEU A 59 1.63 1.40 -16.51
C LEU A 59 0.96 0.94 -15.21
N THR A 60 1.40 1.50 -14.10
CA THR A 60 0.72 1.37 -12.81
C THR A 60 0.04 2.69 -12.48
N VAL A 61 -1.25 2.64 -12.23
CA VAL A 61 -2.12 3.80 -12.02
C VAL A 61 -2.87 3.65 -10.71
N PHE A 62 -2.86 4.68 -9.91
CA PHE A 62 -3.51 4.74 -8.60
C PHE A 62 -4.39 5.98 -8.55
N TYR A 63 -5.64 5.84 -8.14
CA TYR A 63 -6.50 7.00 -8.00
C TYR A 63 -7.52 6.87 -6.88
N LEU A 64 -7.93 8.03 -6.39
CA LEU A 64 -9.04 8.20 -5.46
C LEU A 64 -10.23 8.75 -6.24
N THR A 65 -11.40 8.20 -5.98
CA THR A 65 -12.68 8.80 -6.34
C THR A 65 -13.38 9.23 -5.07
N VAL A 66 -13.66 10.53 -4.94
CA VAL A 66 -14.25 11.13 -3.75
C VAL A 66 -15.61 11.68 -4.07
N ASP A 67 -16.64 11.24 -3.38
CA ASP A 67 -18.00 11.79 -3.46
C ASP A 67 -18.09 13.05 -2.59
N LEU A 68 -18.11 14.21 -3.23
CA LEU A 68 -18.19 15.51 -2.57
C LEU A 68 -19.55 15.77 -1.90
N THR A 69 -20.56 14.93 -2.16
CA THR A 69 -21.88 15.01 -1.51
C THR A 69 -21.93 14.30 -0.16
N ASP A 70 -20.92 13.48 0.17
CA ASP A 70 -20.84 12.83 1.48
C ASP A 70 -20.67 13.90 2.57
N PRO A 71 -21.51 13.92 3.63
CA PRO A 71 -21.48 14.95 4.65
C PRO A 71 -20.22 14.93 5.52
N TYR A 72 -19.51 13.80 5.56
CA TYR A 72 -18.31 13.63 6.37
C TYR A 72 -17.00 13.76 5.57
N VAL A 73 -17.07 14.12 4.30
CA VAL A 73 -15.92 14.39 3.45
C VAL A 73 -15.65 15.88 3.38
N ASP A 74 -14.40 16.27 3.50
CA ASP A 74 -13.87 17.59 3.18
C ASP A 74 -12.61 17.46 2.31
N ILE A 75 -12.28 18.50 1.53
CA ILE A 75 -11.08 18.55 0.71
C ILE A 75 -10.24 19.73 1.17
N ARG A 76 -9.01 19.46 1.59
CA ARG A 76 -8.12 20.50 2.09
C ARG A 76 -6.77 20.51 1.38
N THR A 77 -6.26 21.69 1.13
CA THR A 77 -4.84 21.89 0.78
C THR A 77 -4.06 22.17 2.04
N VAL A 78 -2.83 21.68 2.11
CA VAL A 78 -1.89 21.95 3.21
C VAL A 78 -0.59 22.45 2.62
N CYS A 79 -0.11 23.60 3.07
CA CYS A 79 1.27 24.01 2.86
C CYS A 79 2.15 23.37 3.93
N ALA A 80 3.24 22.77 3.53
CA ALA A 80 4.16 22.12 4.47
C ALA A 80 4.61 23.09 5.57
N THR A 81 4.52 22.70 6.83
CA THR A 81 4.87 23.51 8.01
C THR A 81 4.02 24.78 8.24
N ASP A 82 2.87 24.90 7.56
CA ASP A 82 1.95 26.05 7.64
C ASP A 82 2.58 27.42 7.32
N HIS A 83 3.68 27.41 6.57
CA HIS A 83 4.43 28.59 6.14
C HIS A 83 4.81 28.49 4.66
N LEU A 84 5.20 29.62 4.08
CA LEU A 84 5.67 29.72 2.69
C LEU A 84 7.03 29.06 2.42
N ALA A 85 7.72 28.56 3.43
CA ALA A 85 8.95 27.81 3.27
C ALA A 85 8.92 26.64 4.26
N GLY A 86 9.16 25.48 3.74
CA GLY A 86 9.11 24.22 4.47
C GLY A 86 8.74 23.09 3.51
N ALA A 87 9.25 21.90 3.76
CA ALA A 87 8.93 20.74 2.95
C ALA A 87 8.73 19.53 3.85
N GLN A 88 7.62 18.83 3.64
CA GLN A 88 7.23 17.60 4.34
C GLN A 88 6.82 16.55 3.32
N THR A 89 6.85 15.27 3.70
CA THR A 89 6.22 14.23 2.89
C THR A 89 4.69 14.37 2.97
N VAL A 90 3.98 13.82 1.98
CA VAL A 90 2.50 13.79 2.01
C VAL A 90 2.02 13.11 3.30
N THR A 91 2.67 12.03 3.72
CA THR A 91 2.38 11.35 4.99
C THR A 91 2.55 12.28 6.19
N GLN A 92 3.69 12.99 6.29
CA GLN A 92 3.95 13.91 7.40
C GLN A 92 2.93 15.05 7.49
N MET A 93 2.52 15.62 6.34
CA MET A 93 1.46 16.63 6.30
C MET A 93 0.12 16.07 6.80
N ALA A 94 -0.26 14.87 6.34
CA ALA A 94 -1.49 14.22 6.81
C ALA A 94 -1.48 13.97 8.33
N GLU A 95 -0.40 13.40 8.84
CA GLU A 95 -0.26 13.08 10.26
C GLU A 95 -0.25 14.32 11.16
N SER A 96 0.46 15.38 10.75
CA SER A 96 0.58 16.62 11.57
C SER A 96 -0.72 17.43 11.65
N HIS A 97 -1.64 17.26 10.68
CA HIS A 97 -2.92 18.00 10.65
C HIS A 97 -4.12 17.15 11.09
N SER A 98 -3.91 15.84 11.30
CA SER A 98 -5.00 14.96 11.72
C SER A 98 -5.37 15.16 13.17
N VAL A 99 -6.66 15.44 13.41
CA VAL A 99 -7.28 15.47 14.74
C VAL A 99 -8.47 14.50 14.71
N GLU A 100 -8.38 13.44 15.51
CA GLU A 100 -9.41 12.41 15.54
C GLU A 100 -10.76 12.98 15.99
N GLY A 101 -11.80 12.71 15.22
CA GLY A 101 -13.16 13.18 15.48
C GLY A 101 -13.45 14.61 15.03
N GLU A 102 -12.48 15.32 14.46
CA GLU A 102 -12.63 16.69 13.95
C GLU A 102 -12.17 16.81 12.50
N SER A 103 -10.93 16.38 12.21
CA SER A 103 -10.31 16.51 10.89
C SER A 103 -9.24 15.44 10.68
N LEU A 104 -9.65 14.24 10.29
CA LEU A 104 -8.71 13.16 10.00
C LEU A 104 -8.32 13.17 8.52
N TYR A 105 -7.07 13.47 8.21
CA TYR A 105 -6.50 13.49 6.87
C TYR A 105 -6.18 12.04 6.44
N PHE A 106 -7.16 11.32 5.93
CA PHE A 106 -7.04 9.88 5.72
C PHE A 106 -6.56 9.49 4.32
N ALA A 107 -6.54 10.39 3.35
CA ALA A 107 -5.95 10.17 2.03
C ALA A 107 -5.48 11.48 1.41
N GLY A 108 -4.55 11.43 0.45
CA GLY A 108 -4.09 12.63 -0.23
C GLY A 108 -3.00 12.38 -1.27
N ILE A 109 -2.70 13.42 -2.02
CA ILE A 109 -1.65 13.46 -3.05
C ILE A 109 -0.75 14.69 -2.83
N ASN A 110 0.45 14.67 -3.43
CA ASN A 110 1.26 15.89 -3.52
C ASN A 110 0.55 16.99 -4.33
N GLY A 111 0.82 18.24 -4.01
CA GLY A 111 0.23 19.39 -4.66
C GLY A 111 1.03 19.92 -5.85
N GLY A 112 1.17 21.24 -5.90
CA GLY A 112 1.76 21.98 -7.02
C GLY A 112 3.29 22.01 -7.03
N PHE A 113 3.81 22.77 -8.00
CA PHE A 113 5.26 22.96 -8.14
C PHE A 113 5.80 23.89 -7.05
N PHE A 114 6.98 23.59 -6.52
CA PHE A 114 7.60 24.29 -5.41
C PHE A 114 9.11 24.49 -5.61
N ALA A 115 9.70 25.41 -4.85
CA ALA A 115 11.14 25.65 -4.85
C ALA A 115 11.89 24.48 -4.17
N MET A 116 12.71 23.78 -4.93
CA MET A 116 13.54 22.67 -4.42
C MET A 116 14.84 23.16 -3.77
N SER A 117 15.24 24.39 -4.03
CA SER A 117 16.44 25.02 -3.50
C SER A 117 16.31 26.53 -3.55
N GLY A 118 17.23 27.21 -2.93
CA GLY A 118 17.36 28.68 -3.00
C GLY A 118 17.14 29.36 -1.65
N THR A 119 17.40 30.64 -1.66
CA THR A 119 17.19 31.54 -0.52
C THR A 119 16.30 32.71 -0.92
N ALA A 120 15.69 33.36 0.06
CA ALA A 120 14.97 34.60 -0.11
C ALA A 120 15.92 35.73 -0.54
N ASN A 121 15.37 36.92 -0.78
CA ASN A 121 16.16 38.08 -1.20
C ASN A 121 17.25 38.53 -0.20
N ASP A 122 17.17 38.08 1.06
CA ASP A 122 18.19 38.31 2.10
C ASP A 122 19.44 37.43 1.91
N GLY A 123 19.41 36.48 0.97
CA GLY A 123 20.50 35.53 0.69
C GLY A 123 20.73 34.49 1.80
N LYS A 124 19.88 34.40 2.82
CA LYS A 124 20.03 33.56 4.01
C LYS A 124 18.83 32.68 4.28
N THR A 125 17.62 33.22 4.26
CA THR A 125 16.39 32.51 4.58
C THR A 125 16.07 31.49 3.47
N SER A 126 15.98 30.20 3.81
CA SER A 126 15.63 29.16 2.86
C SER A 126 14.21 29.36 2.30
N ILE A 127 14.06 29.12 1.01
CA ILE A 127 12.75 29.12 0.33
C ILE A 127 12.36 27.71 -0.12
N VAL A 128 13.07 26.67 0.31
CA VAL A 128 12.74 25.29 -0.03
C VAL A 128 11.33 24.98 0.44
N GLY A 129 10.53 24.35 -0.43
CA GLY A 129 9.11 24.08 -0.19
C GLY A 129 8.16 25.23 -0.55
N ARG A 130 8.65 26.42 -0.85
CA ARG A 130 7.77 27.54 -1.22
C ARG A 130 7.03 27.23 -2.53
N PRO A 131 5.67 27.25 -2.55
CA PRO A 131 4.91 27.14 -3.78
C PRO A 131 5.36 28.15 -4.84
N HIS A 132 5.55 27.71 -6.08
CA HIS A 132 5.95 28.63 -7.16
C HIS A 132 4.84 29.61 -7.50
N HIS A 133 3.58 29.21 -7.32
CA HIS A 133 2.41 29.95 -7.75
C HIS A 133 1.37 30.07 -6.64
N ALA A 134 0.12 30.40 -6.99
CA ALA A 134 -0.93 30.63 -6.02
C ALA A 134 -1.22 29.40 -5.16
N SER A 135 -1.41 29.65 -3.87
CA SER A 135 -1.79 28.66 -2.87
C SER A 135 -2.70 29.32 -1.83
N VAL A 136 -3.82 28.64 -1.54
CA VAL A 136 -4.79 29.02 -0.49
C VAL A 136 -5.09 27.80 0.33
N ALA A 137 -5.06 27.94 1.64
CA ALA A 137 -5.45 26.89 2.58
C ALA A 137 -6.34 27.52 3.66
N GLU A 138 -7.49 26.88 3.93
CA GLU A 138 -8.48 27.34 4.92
C GLU A 138 -8.90 28.81 4.73
N GLY A 139 -9.06 29.24 3.47
CA GLY A 139 -9.38 30.60 3.09
C GLY A 139 -8.24 31.61 3.27
N GLU A 140 -7.06 31.19 3.71
CA GLU A 140 -5.88 32.05 3.82
C GLU A 140 -5.05 31.98 2.55
N ILE A 141 -4.70 33.16 1.99
CA ILE A 141 -3.85 33.26 0.82
C ILE A 141 -2.39 33.17 1.25
N TYR A 142 -1.75 32.04 1.00
CA TYR A 142 -0.32 31.88 1.24
C TYR A 142 0.51 32.64 0.20
N ARG A 143 0.06 32.61 -1.04
CA ARG A 143 0.75 33.28 -2.15
C ARG A 143 -0.20 33.52 -3.31
N THR A 144 -0.01 34.59 -4.07
CA THR A 144 -0.66 34.79 -5.37
C THR A 144 0.20 34.29 -6.52
N SER A 145 -0.40 34.06 -7.70
CA SER A 145 0.33 33.65 -8.90
C SER A 145 1.13 34.81 -9.48
N THR A 146 2.29 34.49 -10.04
CA THR A 146 3.14 35.44 -10.77
C THR A 146 3.30 35.09 -12.26
N SER A 147 2.62 34.00 -12.72
CA SER A 147 2.76 33.47 -14.07
C SER A 147 1.40 33.28 -14.74
N ALA A 148 1.28 33.76 -15.97
CA ALA A 148 0.07 33.63 -16.77
C ALA A 148 -0.16 32.23 -17.35
N ILE A 149 0.86 31.35 -17.32
CA ILE A 149 0.75 30.00 -17.88
C ILE A 149 0.18 28.96 -16.89
N CYS A 150 0.10 29.33 -15.60
CA CYS A 150 -0.39 28.40 -14.58
C CYS A 150 -1.92 28.34 -14.57
N ARG A 151 -2.44 27.20 -14.19
CA ARG A 151 -3.85 26.93 -13.95
C ARG A 151 -4.06 26.53 -12.50
N HIS A 152 -5.23 26.75 -12.00
CA HIS A 152 -5.53 26.63 -10.58
C HIS A 152 -6.73 25.71 -10.39
N PHE A 153 -6.57 24.75 -9.51
CA PHE A 153 -7.68 23.98 -8.94
C PHE A 153 -8.05 24.66 -7.63
N GLY A 154 -9.30 25.04 -7.49
CA GLY A 154 -9.86 25.59 -6.27
C GLY A 154 -11.11 24.85 -5.84
N ILE A 155 -11.43 24.89 -4.56
CA ILE A 155 -12.67 24.33 -4.00
C ILE A 155 -13.23 25.30 -2.95
N THR A 156 -14.55 25.48 -2.97
CA THR A 156 -15.26 26.35 -2.00
C THR A 156 -15.57 25.60 -0.72
N SER A 157 -16.00 26.31 0.33
CA SER A 157 -16.49 25.72 1.58
C SER A 157 -17.70 24.78 1.39
N ASP A 158 -18.49 25.00 0.34
CA ASP A 158 -19.60 24.10 -0.06
C ASP A 158 -19.13 22.90 -0.91
N LYS A 159 -17.83 22.68 -0.99
CA LYS A 159 -17.19 21.59 -1.73
C LYS A 159 -17.43 21.62 -3.25
N VAL A 160 -17.67 22.81 -3.85
CA VAL A 160 -17.79 22.97 -5.30
C VAL A 160 -16.40 23.17 -5.90
N PRO A 161 -15.94 22.25 -6.78
CA PRO A 161 -14.63 22.37 -7.41
C PRO A 161 -14.67 23.31 -8.63
N TYR A 162 -13.56 24.02 -8.83
CA TYR A 162 -13.29 24.91 -9.97
C TYR A 162 -11.92 24.62 -10.56
N LEU A 163 -11.78 24.73 -11.86
CA LEU A 163 -10.50 24.65 -12.55
C LEU A 163 -10.43 25.74 -13.61
N SER A 164 -9.45 26.64 -13.50
CA SER A 164 -9.32 27.77 -14.40
C SER A 164 -8.75 27.40 -15.75
N ASN A 165 -9.21 28.07 -16.82
CA ASN A 165 -8.65 28.00 -18.17
C ASN A 165 -7.47 28.98 -18.34
N VAL A 166 -7.45 30.03 -17.55
CA VAL A 166 -6.36 31.02 -17.47
C VAL A 166 -5.85 31.12 -16.05
N SER A 167 -4.79 31.88 -15.82
CA SER A 167 -4.34 32.16 -14.45
C SER A 167 -5.42 32.93 -13.69
N VAL A 168 -5.68 32.51 -12.45
CA VAL A 168 -6.62 33.22 -11.56
C VAL A 168 -6.18 34.67 -11.37
N ASP A 169 -7.08 35.59 -11.52
CA ASP A 169 -6.84 37.02 -11.26
C ASP A 169 -7.07 37.36 -9.78
N PHE A 170 -6.16 38.14 -9.21
CA PHE A 170 -6.19 38.64 -7.83
C PHE A 170 -6.28 40.18 -7.85
N ALA A 171 -7.39 40.69 -8.25
CA ALA A 171 -7.61 42.15 -8.38
C ALA A 171 -7.87 42.82 -7.01
N GLY A 172 -6.88 42.76 -6.13
CA GLY A 172 -6.99 43.27 -4.75
C GLY A 172 -7.05 44.77 -4.64
N THR A 173 -7.69 45.27 -3.59
CA THR A 173 -7.75 46.72 -3.24
C THR A 173 -7.58 46.96 -1.74
N ILE A 174 -6.98 48.09 -1.40
CA ILE A 174 -7.04 48.67 -0.07
C ILE A 174 -7.72 50.03 -0.18
N THR A 175 -8.72 50.28 0.63
CA THR A 175 -9.55 51.49 0.59
C THR A 175 -9.55 52.15 1.96
N THR A 176 -9.34 53.45 1.98
CA THR A 176 -9.53 54.35 3.14
C THR A 176 -10.87 55.10 2.98
N ALA A 177 -11.20 55.99 3.89
CA ALA A 177 -12.39 56.82 3.76
C ALA A 177 -12.34 57.77 2.55
N THR A 178 -11.15 58.10 2.02
CA THR A 178 -10.95 59.15 1.01
C THR A 178 -10.20 58.68 -0.24
N ASP A 179 -9.51 57.54 -0.19
CA ASP A 179 -8.63 57.07 -1.27
C ASP A 179 -8.62 55.55 -1.37
N SER A 180 -8.16 55.01 -2.50
CA SER A 180 -8.06 53.59 -2.75
C SER A 180 -6.82 53.28 -3.58
N TYR A 181 -6.17 52.16 -3.31
CA TYR A 181 -5.02 51.70 -4.07
C TYR A 181 -5.11 50.18 -4.36
N ALA A 182 -4.59 49.80 -5.53
CA ALA A 182 -4.61 48.37 -5.93
C ALA A 182 -3.56 47.56 -5.16
N ILE A 183 -3.98 46.43 -4.61
CA ILE A 183 -3.08 45.37 -4.11
C ILE A 183 -2.77 44.41 -5.27
N SER A 184 -1.49 44.35 -5.66
CA SER A 184 -1.05 43.59 -6.83
C SER A 184 -0.65 42.16 -6.54
N GLY A 185 -0.72 41.73 -5.28
CA GLY A 185 -0.41 40.37 -4.89
C GLY A 185 -0.20 40.18 -3.39
N VAL A 186 -0.11 38.91 -2.98
CA VAL A 186 0.16 38.51 -1.60
C VAL A 186 1.44 37.69 -1.57
N ASN A 187 2.35 38.03 -0.67
CA ASN A 187 3.61 37.31 -0.40
C ASN A 187 4.48 37.11 -1.66
N VAL A 188 4.48 38.06 -2.56
CA VAL A 188 5.27 38.08 -3.80
C VAL A 188 6.19 39.31 -3.83
N ASN A 189 7.12 39.35 -4.78
CA ASN A 189 8.00 40.49 -4.92
C ASN A 189 7.22 41.72 -5.46
N ALA A 190 7.36 42.84 -4.78
CA ALA A 190 6.74 44.07 -5.22
C ALA A 190 7.47 44.70 -6.43
N GLY A 191 6.72 44.97 -7.48
CA GLY A 191 7.16 45.80 -8.60
C GLY A 191 7.12 47.27 -8.27
N ASN A 192 7.53 48.13 -9.25
CA ASN A 192 7.36 49.57 -9.14
C ASN A 192 5.87 49.95 -9.21
N ASN A 193 5.45 50.96 -8.47
CA ASN A 193 4.07 51.44 -8.40
C ASN A 193 3.02 50.38 -7.97
N LYS A 194 3.43 49.38 -7.18
CA LYS A 194 2.58 48.30 -6.72
C LYS A 194 2.59 48.21 -5.20
N ILE A 195 1.44 47.89 -4.60
CA ILE A 195 1.34 47.46 -3.21
C ILE A 195 1.26 45.90 -3.19
N ILE A 196 2.06 45.30 -2.32
CA ILE A 196 1.99 43.89 -1.97
C ILE A 196 1.57 43.77 -0.53
N LEU A 197 0.66 42.84 -0.26
CA LEU A 197 0.26 42.46 1.09
C LEU A 197 1.14 41.28 1.55
N TYR A 198 1.72 41.42 2.72
CA TYR A 198 2.49 40.34 3.37
C TYR A 198 1.75 39.83 4.58
N THR A 199 1.74 38.48 4.75
CA THR A 199 1.07 37.75 5.83
C THR A 199 2.10 37.10 6.74
N ASP A 200 1.70 36.67 7.94
CA ASP A 200 2.51 35.93 8.90
C ASP A 200 3.04 34.60 8.37
N LYS A 201 2.54 34.12 7.21
CA LYS A 201 3.05 32.93 6.50
C LYS A 201 4.42 33.15 5.87
N MET A 202 4.90 34.38 5.83
CA MET A 202 6.25 34.69 5.35
C MET A 202 7.33 34.10 6.29
N PRO A 203 8.40 33.50 5.72
CA PRO A 203 9.52 32.99 6.52
C PRO A 203 10.12 34.07 7.42
N GLY A 204 10.23 33.79 8.72
CA GLY A 204 10.73 34.73 9.72
C GLY A 204 9.80 35.90 10.04
N GLN A 205 8.53 35.84 9.59
CA GLN A 205 7.50 36.84 9.83
C GLN A 205 7.96 38.29 9.49
N VAL A 206 8.67 38.41 8.38
CA VAL A 206 9.13 39.73 7.86
C VAL A 206 8.84 39.85 6.37
N THR A 207 8.70 41.11 5.89
CA THR A 207 8.35 41.39 4.49
C THR A 207 9.40 40.95 3.46
N GLN A 208 10.64 40.74 3.87
CA GLN A 208 11.78 40.32 3.03
C GLN A 208 12.01 41.23 1.79
N VAL A 209 11.73 42.47 1.94
CA VAL A 209 12.00 43.49 0.91
C VAL A 209 13.48 43.87 0.98
N THR A 210 14.29 43.35 0.06
CA THR A 210 15.75 43.53 0.05
C THR A 210 16.27 43.93 -1.33
N GLY A 211 17.57 44.11 -1.44
CA GLY A 211 18.26 44.47 -2.68
C GLY A 211 18.46 45.99 -2.87
N SER A 212 18.94 46.41 -4.04
CA SER A 212 19.27 47.81 -4.35
C SER A 212 18.08 48.76 -4.25
N SER A 213 16.85 48.24 -4.36
CA SER A 213 15.61 49.04 -4.20
C SER A 213 15.07 49.08 -2.78
N PHE A 214 15.69 48.37 -1.83
CA PHE A 214 15.24 48.28 -0.44
C PHE A 214 14.89 49.60 0.23
N PRO A 215 15.75 50.65 0.15
CA PRO A 215 15.47 51.94 0.76
C PRO A 215 14.28 52.70 0.14
N MET A 216 13.73 52.23 -0.97
CA MET A 216 12.63 52.90 -1.69
C MET A 216 11.25 52.35 -1.30
N TYR A 217 11.18 51.30 -0.52
CA TYR A 217 9.91 50.70 -0.08
C TYR A 217 9.41 51.42 1.17
N TYR A 218 8.12 51.69 1.19
CA TYR A 218 7.35 52.15 2.35
C TYR A 218 6.52 50.96 2.84
N GLU A 219 6.42 50.79 4.14
CA GLU A 219 5.77 49.68 4.79
C GLU A 219 4.93 50.15 5.97
N VAL A 220 3.74 49.59 6.18
CA VAL A 220 2.89 49.83 7.35
C VAL A 220 2.13 48.56 7.72
N ALA A 221 1.98 48.32 9.02
CA ALA A 221 1.26 47.17 9.54
C ALA A 221 -0.26 47.41 9.60
N LEU A 222 -1.03 46.39 9.41
CA LEU A 222 -2.48 46.37 9.46
C LEU A 222 -2.94 45.23 10.38
N MET A 223 -3.96 45.51 11.20
CA MET A 223 -4.60 44.51 12.06
C MET A 223 -6.07 44.38 11.71
N PRO A 224 -6.60 43.17 11.47
CA PRO A 224 -8.04 42.96 11.33
C PRO A 224 -8.78 43.46 12.57
N LYS A 225 -9.97 44.02 12.39
CA LYS A 225 -10.86 44.31 13.53
C LYS A 225 -11.34 43.02 14.17
N ALA A 226 -11.73 43.08 15.42
CA ALA A 226 -12.23 41.92 16.17
C ALA A 226 -13.37 41.19 15.40
N GLY A 227 -13.21 39.89 15.15
CA GLY A 227 -14.14 39.10 14.39
C GLY A 227 -14.00 39.20 12.86
N GLU A 228 -13.09 39.98 12.35
CA GLU A 228 -12.75 40.07 10.93
C GLU A 228 -11.60 39.12 10.60
N ARG A 229 -11.67 38.52 9.41
CA ARG A 229 -10.62 37.67 8.83
C ARG A 229 -10.53 37.97 7.33
N LEU A 230 -9.32 38.11 6.83
CA LEU A 230 -9.08 38.27 5.41
C LEU A 230 -9.20 36.94 4.69
N VAL A 231 -10.25 36.77 3.89
CA VAL A 231 -10.48 35.62 3.02
C VAL A 231 -10.75 36.09 1.60
N PRO A 232 -10.44 35.26 0.57
CA PRO A 232 -10.69 35.62 -0.81
C PRO A 232 -12.14 36.05 -1.07
N GLY A 233 -12.32 37.19 -1.73
CA GLY A 233 -13.63 37.67 -2.15
C GLY A 233 -14.51 38.31 -1.07
N LYS A 234 -14.03 38.36 0.19
CA LYS A 234 -14.75 39.04 1.28
C LYS A 234 -13.96 40.26 1.75
N PRO A 235 -14.53 41.48 1.70
CA PRO A 235 -13.90 42.65 2.29
C PRO A 235 -13.61 42.48 3.78
N CYS A 236 -12.43 42.86 4.21
CA CYS A 236 -11.96 42.76 5.59
C CYS A 236 -11.63 44.18 6.13
N LYS A 237 -12.28 44.57 7.23
CA LYS A 237 -11.98 45.82 7.91
C LYS A 237 -10.78 45.65 8.81
N MET A 238 -9.82 46.57 8.65
CA MET A 238 -8.56 46.57 9.38
C MET A 238 -8.27 47.93 9.99
N THR A 239 -7.35 47.97 10.93
CA THR A 239 -6.83 49.19 11.53
C THR A 239 -5.34 49.26 11.27
N VAL A 240 -4.85 50.43 10.86
CA VAL A 240 -3.42 50.72 10.73
C VAL A 240 -2.76 50.63 12.10
N LYS A 241 -1.63 49.92 12.20
CA LYS A 241 -0.91 49.68 13.45
C LYS A 241 0.46 50.30 13.42
N GLY A 242 0.64 51.39 14.19
CA GLY A 242 1.87 52.11 14.27
C GLY A 242 2.13 53.01 13.05
N ALA A 243 3.28 53.66 13.01
CA ALA A 243 3.68 54.53 11.91
C ALA A 243 4.27 53.73 10.75
N TRP A 244 4.09 54.23 9.52
CA TRP A 244 4.80 53.68 8.37
C TRP A 244 6.33 53.84 8.53
N ALA A 245 7.07 52.91 7.95
CA ALA A 245 8.54 52.92 7.93
C ALA A 245 9.05 52.79 6.49
N ARG A 246 10.32 53.08 6.29
CA ARG A 246 10.95 53.02 4.98
C ARG A 246 12.17 52.11 5.00
N GLY A 247 12.17 51.09 4.13
CA GLY A 247 13.30 50.19 3.98
C GLY A 247 13.62 49.37 5.24
N THR A 248 12.60 48.80 5.92
CA THR A 248 12.77 48.23 7.26
C THR A 248 12.75 46.70 7.32
N ASN A 249 12.32 46.02 6.27
CA ASN A 249 11.91 44.60 6.42
C ASN A 249 10.99 44.47 7.65
N MET A 250 9.85 45.11 7.59
CA MET A 250 8.94 45.20 8.72
C MET A 250 8.52 43.85 9.25
N VAL A 251 8.51 43.69 10.57
CA VAL A 251 7.96 42.51 11.23
C VAL A 251 6.45 42.49 11.01
N ILE A 252 5.93 41.37 10.61
CA ILE A 252 4.49 41.15 10.41
C ILE A 252 3.89 40.77 11.76
N PRO A 253 2.89 41.51 12.27
CA PRO A 253 2.25 41.17 13.54
C PRO A 253 1.55 39.80 13.49
N ASP A 254 1.50 39.09 14.60
CA ASP A 254 0.73 37.87 14.71
C ASP A 254 -0.75 38.12 14.37
N GLY A 255 -1.31 37.35 13.42
CA GLY A 255 -2.66 37.56 12.91
C GLY A 255 -2.89 38.87 12.17
N GLY A 256 -1.82 39.62 11.88
CA GLY A 256 -1.83 40.87 11.14
C GLY A 256 -1.18 40.78 9.77
N TYR A 257 -1.07 41.90 9.13
CA TYR A 257 -0.57 42.05 7.76
C TYR A 257 0.37 43.25 7.67
N VAL A 258 1.22 43.27 6.64
CA VAL A 258 1.99 44.46 6.27
C VAL A 258 1.76 44.74 4.79
N ILE A 259 1.41 45.98 4.45
CA ILE A 259 1.46 46.42 3.06
C ILE A 259 2.83 47.08 2.80
N SER A 260 3.39 46.76 1.66
CA SER A 260 4.70 47.29 1.21
C SER A 260 4.63 47.76 -0.23
N GLY A 261 5.19 48.91 -0.52
CA GLY A 261 5.14 49.47 -1.86
C GLY A 261 6.16 50.56 -2.11
N LYS A 262 6.44 50.83 -3.39
CA LYS A 262 7.35 51.91 -3.83
C LYS A 262 6.80 52.66 -5.05
N GLY A 263 7.46 53.73 -5.43
CA GLY A 263 7.02 54.62 -6.52
C GLY A 263 5.70 55.31 -6.17
N LEU A 264 4.70 55.24 -7.05
CA LEU A 264 3.38 55.88 -6.83
C LEU A 264 2.61 55.28 -5.65
N ALA A 265 2.96 54.07 -5.19
CA ALA A 265 2.37 53.47 -4.00
C ALA A 265 2.89 54.08 -2.69
N GLY A 266 4.06 54.69 -2.72
CA GLY A 266 4.69 55.32 -1.54
C GLY A 266 3.81 56.39 -0.90
N PRO A 267 3.35 57.44 -1.62
CA PRO A 267 2.47 58.48 -1.07
C PRO A 267 1.19 57.92 -0.42
N PHE A 268 0.57 56.90 -0.99
CA PHE A 268 -0.60 56.27 -0.38
C PHE A 268 -0.26 55.63 0.99
N ILE A 269 0.84 54.87 1.08
CA ILE A 269 1.27 54.26 2.35
C ILE A 269 1.64 55.33 3.38
N GLN A 270 2.29 56.42 2.95
CA GLN A 270 2.68 57.51 3.82
C GLN A 270 1.48 58.35 4.35
N SER A 271 0.32 58.29 3.68
CA SER A 271 -0.90 58.95 4.15
C SER A 271 -1.60 58.22 5.29
N LEU A 272 -1.24 56.96 5.55
CA LEU A 272 -1.84 56.12 6.58
C LEU A 272 -1.21 56.39 7.95
N ASN A 273 -2.05 56.69 8.95
CA ASN A 273 -1.63 56.96 10.32
C ASN A 273 -2.10 55.86 11.27
N ASP A 274 -1.44 55.74 12.40
CA ASP A 274 -1.86 54.77 13.45
C ASP A 274 -3.31 55.00 13.87
N GLY A 275 -4.10 53.92 13.87
CA GLY A 275 -5.51 53.97 14.18
C GLY A 275 -6.45 54.20 12.99
N ASP A 276 -5.94 54.59 11.80
CA ASP A 276 -6.78 54.75 10.62
C ASP A 276 -7.48 53.44 10.25
N GLU A 277 -8.74 53.55 9.84
CA GLU A 277 -9.53 52.40 9.36
C GLU A 277 -9.32 52.23 7.86
N VAL A 278 -9.06 50.98 7.45
CA VAL A 278 -8.95 50.60 6.04
C VAL A 278 -9.79 49.36 5.78
N GLU A 279 -10.21 49.17 4.53
CA GLU A 279 -10.84 47.96 4.07
C GLU A 279 -9.95 47.31 3.00
N VAL A 280 -9.60 46.02 3.22
CA VAL A 280 -8.85 45.20 2.26
C VAL A 280 -9.77 44.21 1.64
N ASN A 281 -9.79 44.12 0.32
CA ASN A 281 -10.54 43.13 -0.44
C ASN A 281 -9.60 42.45 -1.44
N LEU A 282 -9.63 41.12 -1.48
CA LEU A 282 -8.81 40.28 -2.37
C LEU A 282 -9.71 39.30 -3.13
N PRO A 283 -10.53 39.74 -4.10
CA PRO A 283 -11.33 38.84 -4.90
C PRO A 283 -10.43 37.93 -5.75
N MET A 284 -10.86 36.71 -5.93
CA MET A 284 -10.27 35.75 -6.89
C MET A 284 -11.26 35.52 -8.02
N SER A 285 -10.78 35.62 -9.25
CA SER A 285 -11.60 35.40 -10.43
C SER A 285 -11.10 34.17 -11.20
N PHE A 286 -11.97 33.18 -11.34
CA PHE A 286 -11.81 32.04 -12.21
C PHE A 286 -12.53 32.29 -13.53
N ASP A 287 -11.75 32.50 -14.60
CA ASP A 287 -12.28 32.75 -15.96
C ASP A 287 -13.33 33.90 -16.01
N GLY A 288 -13.15 34.93 -15.16
CA GLY A 288 -14.03 36.09 -15.07
C GLY A 288 -15.17 35.96 -14.03
N GLU A 289 -15.34 34.83 -13.40
CA GLU A 289 -16.26 34.61 -12.28
C GLU A 289 -15.55 34.76 -10.94
N THR A 290 -16.05 35.60 -10.07
CA THR A 290 -15.51 35.74 -8.70
C THR A 290 -15.97 34.57 -7.86
N VAL A 291 -15.00 33.80 -7.33
CA VAL A 291 -15.25 32.60 -6.51
C VAL A 291 -14.57 32.75 -5.16
N MET A 292 -15.31 32.46 -4.09
CA MET A 292 -14.75 32.36 -2.73
C MET A 292 -14.21 30.95 -2.52
N VAL A 293 -12.94 30.73 -2.82
CA VAL A 293 -12.29 29.43 -2.60
C VAL A 293 -11.76 29.33 -1.17
N GLU A 294 -11.96 28.17 -0.57
CA GLU A 294 -11.41 27.81 0.73
C GLU A 294 -10.01 27.20 0.57
N HIS A 295 -9.83 26.40 -0.49
CA HIS A 295 -8.57 25.73 -0.80
C HIS A 295 -8.22 25.88 -2.28
N LEU A 296 -6.93 26.09 -2.57
CA LEU A 296 -6.42 26.23 -3.93
C LEU A 296 -5.01 25.68 -4.05
N THR A 297 -4.77 24.89 -5.08
CA THR A 297 -3.42 24.49 -5.53
C THR A 297 -3.22 24.84 -7.00
N THR A 298 -1.96 24.93 -7.42
CA THR A 298 -1.60 25.34 -8.77
C THR A 298 -0.92 24.20 -9.53
N GLY A 299 -1.31 24.03 -10.79
CA GLY A 299 -0.69 23.08 -11.72
C GLY A 299 -0.42 23.67 -13.10
N ASN A 300 0.18 22.88 -13.95
CA ASN A 300 0.41 23.17 -15.36
C ASN A 300 0.84 21.90 -16.10
N PRO A 301 0.25 21.58 -17.27
CA PRO A 301 -0.90 22.24 -17.90
C PRO A 301 -2.26 21.76 -17.39
N LYS A 302 -3.34 22.44 -17.76
CA LYS A 302 -4.67 21.85 -17.80
C LYS A 302 -4.69 20.81 -18.93
N ILE A 303 -5.09 19.59 -18.61
CA ILE A 303 -4.96 18.44 -19.54
C ILE A 303 -6.28 17.95 -20.09
N LEU A 304 -7.39 18.20 -19.37
CA LEU A 304 -8.74 17.81 -19.77
C LEU A 304 -9.69 18.99 -19.57
N GLY A 305 -10.56 19.22 -20.50
CA GLY A 305 -11.58 20.27 -20.43
C GLY A 305 -12.87 19.83 -21.15
N ASN A 306 -14.03 19.88 -20.47
CA ASN A 306 -15.32 19.40 -20.96
C ASN A 306 -15.26 17.95 -21.51
N GLY A 307 -14.53 17.06 -20.84
CA GLY A 307 -14.33 15.67 -21.25
C GLY A 307 -13.37 15.44 -22.42
N GLU A 308 -12.81 16.51 -22.99
CA GLU A 308 -11.93 16.45 -24.15
C GLU A 308 -10.46 16.62 -23.74
N VAL A 309 -9.59 15.80 -24.32
CA VAL A 309 -8.12 15.88 -24.11
C VAL A 309 -7.59 17.14 -24.80
N LEU A 310 -6.96 18.00 -24.01
CA LEU A 310 -6.41 19.25 -24.51
C LEU A 310 -5.02 19.03 -25.15
N ASN A 311 -4.71 19.86 -26.16
CA ASN A 311 -3.35 19.88 -26.70
C ASN A 311 -2.44 20.70 -25.77
N THR A 312 -1.50 20.02 -25.12
CA THR A 312 -0.56 20.60 -24.15
C THR A 312 0.86 20.69 -24.68
N GLU A 313 1.07 20.36 -25.95
CA GLU A 313 2.37 20.47 -26.60
C GLU A 313 2.85 21.92 -26.62
N GLY A 314 4.04 22.17 -26.06
CA GLY A 314 4.61 23.51 -25.95
C GLY A 314 4.23 24.30 -24.69
N GLU A 315 3.23 23.90 -23.92
CA GLU A 315 2.91 24.57 -22.65
C GLU A 315 3.97 24.34 -21.60
N ARG A 316 4.66 23.19 -21.67
CA ARG A 316 5.72 22.78 -20.75
C ARG A 316 6.75 21.92 -21.48
N ALA A 317 8.04 22.11 -21.22
CA ALA A 317 9.11 21.38 -21.89
C ALA A 317 9.02 19.86 -21.69
N ASP A 318 8.61 19.41 -20.51
CA ASP A 318 8.48 18.00 -20.15
C ASP A 318 7.09 17.39 -20.45
N ALA A 319 6.17 18.14 -21.06
CA ALA A 319 4.82 17.65 -21.38
C ALA A 319 4.82 16.41 -22.29
N ILE A 320 5.80 16.33 -23.19
CA ILE A 320 5.99 15.23 -24.13
C ILE A 320 6.91 14.11 -23.63
N GLU A 321 7.43 14.20 -22.40
CA GLU A 321 8.31 13.21 -21.79
C GLU A 321 7.54 12.27 -20.87
N TRP A 322 7.98 11.03 -20.76
CA TRP A 322 7.42 10.03 -19.85
C TRP A 322 7.97 10.23 -18.45
N HIS A 323 7.09 10.57 -17.55
CA HIS A 323 7.40 10.79 -16.14
C HIS A 323 6.33 10.19 -15.24
N PRO A 324 6.65 9.90 -13.95
CA PRO A 324 5.62 9.80 -12.94
C PRO A 324 4.82 11.09 -12.93
N ARG A 325 3.50 11.00 -12.85
CA ARG A 325 2.61 12.18 -12.89
C ARG A 325 1.59 12.12 -11.78
N THR A 326 1.19 13.31 -11.33
CA THR A 326 0.10 13.52 -10.40
C THR A 326 -0.93 14.44 -11.06
N SER A 327 -2.21 14.14 -10.89
CA SER A 327 -3.30 14.95 -11.45
C SER A 327 -4.47 15.04 -10.48
N ILE A 328 -5.20 16.15 -10.56
CA ILE A 328 -6.47 16.38 -9.88
C ILE A 328 -7.52 16.82 -10.90
N GLY A 329 -8.76 16.37 -10.72
CA GLY A 329 -9.85 16.71 -11.60
C GLY A 329 -11.20 16.40 -10.98
N TYR A 330 -12.27 16.72 -11.68
CA TYR A 330 -13.62 16.48 -11.20
C TYR A 330 -14.58 16.07 -12.34
N SER A 331 -15.66 15.39 -11.95
CA SER A 331 -16.72 14.95 -12.85
C SER A 331 -17.56 16.12 -13.39
N LYS A 332 -18.25 15.91 -14.51
CA LYS A 332 -19.09 16.90 -15.17
C LYS A 332 -20.15 17.54 -14.27
N ASP A 333 -20.73 16.77 -13.37
CA ASP A 333 -21.72 17.24 -12.40
C ASP A 333 -21.08 17.88 -11.14
N LYS A 334 -19.76 17.95 -11.10
CA LYS A 334 -18.95 18.49 -9.98
C LYS A 334 -19.16 17.77 -8.63
N LYS A 335 -19.73 16.56 -8.64
CA LYS A 335 -20.01 15.79 -7.42
C LYS A 335 -18.90 14.82 -7.05
N LYS A 336 -18.01 14.50 -8.00
CA LYS A 336 -16.89 13.59 -7.76
C LYS A 336 -15.56 14.30 -8.00
N LEU A 337 -14.66 14.18 -7.06
CA LEU A 337 -13.26 14.57 -7.22
C LEU A 337 -12.43 13.34 -7.56
N ILE A 338 -11.49 13.48 -8.48
CA ILE A 338 -10.56 12.44 -8.90
C ILE A 338 -9.14 12.93 -8.59
N MET A 339 -8.38 12.16 -7.82
CA MET A 339 -6.96 12.39 -7.55
C MET A 339 -6.19 11.19 -8.08
N LEU A 340 -5.30 11.38 -9.05
CA LEU A 340 -4.62 10.28 -9.75
C LEU A 340 -3.10 10.45 -9.72
N VAL A 341 -2.42 9.34 -9.46
CA VAL A 341 -0.97 9.18 -9.61
C VAL A 341 -0.69 8.04 -10.58
N CYS A 342 0.16 8.29 -11.57
CA CYS A 342 0.75 7.25 -12.40
C CYS A 342 2.23 7.14 -12.06
N ASP A 343 2.69 5.93 -11.74
CA ASP A 343 4.12 5.67 -11.52
C ASP A 343 4.92 5.81 -12.80
N GLY A 344 6.22 5.95 -12.65
CA GLY A 344 7.13 6.00 -13.77
C GLY A 344 8.58 5.91 -13.34
N ARG A 345 9.48 5.75 -14.33
CA ARG A 345 10.91 5.57 -14.09
C ARG A 345 11.21 4.30 -13.28
N THR A 346 10.35 3.29 -13.39
CA THR A 346 10.51 1.97 -12.79
C THR A 346 10.54 0.89 -13.87
N GLU A 347 10.95 -0.33 -13.53
CA GLU A 347 10.92 -1.47 -14.45
C GLU A 347 9.49 -1.85 -14.89
N ILE A 348 8.51 -1.64 -14.01
CA ILE A 348 7.11 -1.99 -14.26
C ILE A 348 6.36 -0.86 -14.98
N SER A 349 6.65 0.41 -14.68
CA SER A 349 5.94 1.56 -15.23
C SER A 349 6.92 2.61 -15.76
N ARG A 350 6.84 2.88 -17.05
CA ARG A 350 7.67 3.94 -17.68
C ARG A 350 7.25 5.35 -17.26
N GLY A 351 5.99 5.53 -16.87
CA GLY A 351 5.33 6.82 -16.69
C GLY A 351 4.56 7.27 -17.94
N VAL A 352 3.97 8.46 -17.85
CA VAL A 352 3.08 9.00 -18.89
C VAL A 352 3.43 10.43 -19.26
N ARG A 353 3.10 10.79 -20.51
CA ARG A 353 3.06 12.18 -20.99
C ARG A 353 1.79 12.86 -20.49
N THR A 354 1.72 14.18 -20.52
CA THR A 354 0.51 14.91 -20.08
C THR A 354 -0.74 14.52 -20.87
N ARG A 355 -0.60 14.21 -22.16
CA ARG A 355 -1.71 13.74 -23.00
C ARG A 355 -2.23 12.35 -22.57
N GLU A 356 -1.30 11.42 -22.28
CA GLU A 356 -1.64 10.09 -21.77
C GLU A 356 -2.29 10.19 -20.37
N LEU A 357 -1.81 11.10 -19.52
CA LEU A 357 -2.40 11.40 -18.23
C LEU A 357 -3.86 11.89 -18.36
N ALA A 358 -4.14 12.70 -19.38
CA ALA A 358 -5.49 13.19 -19.65
C ALA A 358 -6.46 12.04 -19.99
N ASP A 359 -6.04 11.08 -20.81
CA ASP A 359 -6.82 9.88 -21.08
C ASP A 359 -7.09 9.06 -19.82
N LEU A 360 -6.07 8.88 -18.96
CA LEU A 360 -6.24 8.18 -17.68
C LEU A 360 -7.24 8.89 -16.76
N MET A 361 -7.18 10.23 -16.66
CA MET A 361 -8.14 11.02 -15.90
C MET A 361 -9.56 10.90 -16.44
N ARG A 362 -9.72 10.91 -17.77
CA ARG A 362 -11.03 10.71 -18.42
C ARG A 362 -11.59 9.32 -18.11
N TYR A 363 -10.78 8.27 -18.19
CA TYR A 363 -11.20 6.91 -17.83
C TYR A 363 -11.52 6.77 -16.32
N ALA A 364 -10.84 7.52 -15.46
CA ALA A 364 -11.17 7.59 -14.03
C ALA A 364 -12.46 8.40 -13.73
N GLY A 365 -13.07 9.05 -14.77
CA GLY A 365 -14.35 9.75 -14.67
C GLY A 365 -14.25 11.27 -14.55
N ALA A 366 -13.09 11.87 -14.81
CA ALA A 366 -12.93 13.32 -14.83
C ALA A 366 -13.48 13.93 -16.13
N ASP A 367 -14.09 15.10 -16.01
CA ASP A 367 -14.50 15.99 -17.12
C ASP A 367 -13.50 17.16 -17.26
N GLU A 368 -12.95 17.60 -16.14
CA GLU A 368 -11.92 18.62 -16.03
C GLU A 368 -10.70 18.04 -15.27
N ALA A 369 -9.47 18.29 -15.75
CA ALA A 369 -8.27 17.81 -15.05
C ALA A 369 -7.05 18.71 -15.25
N LEU A 370 -6.23 18.77 -14.21
CA LEU A 370 -5.02 19.55 -14.07
C LEU A 370 -3.82 18.66 -13.73
N ASN A 371 -2.71 18.79 -14.46
CA ASN A 371 -1.45 18.18 -14.08
C ASN A 371 -0.81 18.98 -12.94
N LEU A 372 -0.46 18.29 -11.87
CA LEU A 372 0.26 18.81 -10.70
C LEU A 372 1.78 18.56 -10.79
N ASP A 373 2.52 18.75 -9.69
CA ASP A 373 3.92 18.38 -9.67
C ASP A 373 4.10 16.87 -9.78
N GLY A 374 5.07 16.48 -10.59
CA GLY A 374 5.30 15.10 -10.98
C GLY A 374 6.69 14.58 -10.60
N GLY A 375 7.13 13.53 -11.31
CA GLY A 375 8.45 12.95 -11.10
C GLY A 375 8.60 12.35 -9.71
N GLY A 376 9.65 12.75 -8.99
CA GLY A 376 9.90 12.26 -7.64
C GLY A 376 8.90 12.72 -6.59
N SER A 377 8.06 13.72 -6.89
CA SER A 377 7.02 14.22 -5.99
C SER A 377 5.76 13.38 -6.01
N SER A 378 5.52 12.62 -7.11
CA SER A 378 4.28 11.84 -7.28
C SER A 378 4.07 10.85 -6.14
N THR A 379 3.08 11.10 -5.32
CA THR A 379 2.75 10.32 -4.12
C THR A 379 1.24 10.31 -3.92
N LEU A 380 0.67 9.11 -3.71
CA LEU A 380 -0.69 8.89 -3.22
C LEU A 380 -0.62 8.17 -1.88
N TYR A 381 -1.19 8.76 -0.86
CA TYR A 381 -1.17 8.30 0.52
C TYR A 381 -2.58 7.97 1.01
N THR A 382 -2.68 6.96 1.86
CA THR A 382 -3.86 6.64 2.66
C THR A 382 -3.45 6.25 4.08
N SER A 383 -4.22 6.62 5.10
CA SER A 383 -3.84 6.44 6.51
C SER A 383 -3.67 4.97 6.91
N MET A 384 -4.56 4.08 6.45
CA MET A 384 -4.54 2.66 6.84
C MET A 384 -3.66 1.77 5.94
N LEU A 385 -3.43 2.19 4.69
CA LEU A 385 -2.71 1.36 3.70
C LEU A 385 -1.37 1.99 3.31
N GLY A 386 -1.00 3.14 3.88
CA GLY A 386 0.26 3.83 3.61
C GLY A 386 0.32 4.46 2.22
N VAL A 387 1.53 4.56 1.67
CA VAL A 387 1.77 5.04 0.30
C VAL A 387 1.37 3.97 -0.69
N ARG A 388 0.48 4.32 -1.61
CA ARG A 388 -0.16 3.37 -2.52
C ARG A 388 0.58 3.16 -3.84
N ASN A 389 1.33 4.15 -4.28
CA ASN A 389 2.17 4.10 -5.47
C ASN A 389 3.63 3.81 -5.09
N TYR A 390 4.50 3.66 -6.09
CA TYR A 390 5.93 3.49 -5.87
C TYR A 390 6.68 4.77 -6.25
N PRO A 391 6.98 5.69 -5.29
CA PRO A 391 7.72 6.91 -5.57
C PRO A 391 9.04 6.64 -6.29
N SER A 392 9.32 7.38 -7.37
CA SER A 392 10.46 7.11 -8.27
C SER A 392 11.85 7.28 -7.63
N SER A 393 11.92 7.77 -6.41
CA SER A 393 13.14 7.83 -5.58
C SER A 393 13.35 6.52 -4.81
N LYS A 394 13.28 5.37 -5.48
CA LYS A 394 13.43 4.01 -4.90
C LYS A 394 12.40 3.70 -3.80
N GLY A 395 11.15 4.10 -4.03
CA GLY A 395 10.04 3.90 -3.07
C GLY A 395 10.01 4.91 -1.92
N VAL A 396 10.94 5.86 -1.85
CA VAL A 396 10.98 6.87 -0.78
C VAL A 396 10.23 8.13 -1.22
N GLN A 397 9.29 8.57 -0.38
CA GLN A 397 8.58 9.83 -0.62
C GLN A 397 9.54 11.02 -0.62
N ARG A 398 9.38 11.91 -1.59
CA ARG A 398 10.01 13.23 -1.58
C ARG A 398 9.29 14.15 -0.59
N LYS A 399 10.03 14.99 0.11
CA LYS A 399 9.46 16.15 0.80
C LYS A 399 9.03 17.18 -0.25
N VAL A 400 7.78 17.65 -0.16
CA VAL A 400 7.12 18.56 -1.09
C VAL A 400 6.61 19.79 -0.36
N GLY A 401 6.27 20.87 -1.10
CA GLY A 401 5.86 22.13 -0.52
C GLY A 401 4.39 22.19 -0.09
N ASP A 402 3.54 21.43 -0.76
CA ASP A 402 2.11 21.36 -0.48
C ASP A 402 1.51 20.00 -0.86
N GLY A 403 0.31 19.74 -0.36
CA GLY A 403 -0.48 18.55 -0.69
C GLY A 403 -1.97 18.88 -0.75
N VAL A 404 -2.74 17.98 -1.40
CA VAL A 404 -4.20 18.00 -1.42
C VAL A 404 -4.72 16.74 -0.76
N PHE A 405 -5.61 16.88 0.19
CA PHE A 405 -6.06 15.80 1.07
C PHE A 405 -7.57 15.65 1.08
N VAL A 406 -7.98 14.39 1.26
CA VAL A 406 -9.34 14.03 1.65
C VAL A 406 -9.37 13.90 3.16
N VAL A 407 -10.25 14.64 3.78
CA VAL A 407 -10.36 14.75 5.24
C VAL A 407 -11.71 14.22 5.69
N SER A 408 -11.70 13.42 6.73
CA SER A 408 -12.93 13.00 7.42
C SER A 408 -13.23 13.96 8.55
N THR A 409 -14.44 14.55 8.51
CA THR A 409 -15.00 15.38 9.59
C THR A 409 -15.95 14.59 10.49
N ALA A 410 -15.99 13.26 10.33
CA ALA A 410 -16.83 12.38 11.12
C ALA A 410 -16.37 12.33 12.58
N PRO A 411 -17.29 12.18 13.53
CA PRO A 411 -16.95 11.92 14.93
C PRO A 411 -16.04 10.70 15.10
N ALA A 412 -15.18 10.73 16.11
CA ALA A 412 -14.31 9.59 16.44
C ALA A 412 -15.12 8.32 16.69
N SER A 413 -14.71 7.22 16.08
CA SER A 413 -15.33 5.90 16.27
C SER A 413 -14.32 4.80 15.94
N SER A 414 -13.96 4.03 16.96
CA SER A 414 -13.01 2.91 16.85
C SER A 414 -13.68 1.54 16.67
N PHE A 415 -15.02 1.48 16.67
CA PHE A 415 -15.75 0.23 16.53
C PHE A 415 -16.08 -0.06 15.07
N VAL A 416 -15.92 -1.32 14.68
CA VAL A 416 -16.39 -1.79 13.37
C VAL A 416 -17.91 -1.73 13.34
N GLY A 417 -18.43 -0.89 12.46
CA GLY A 417 -19.86 -0.70 12.18
C GLY A 417 -20.31 -1.28 10.83
N GLY A 418 -19.38 -1.81 10.05
CA GLY A 418 -19.63 -2.44 8.76
C GLY A 418 -18.39 -3.17 8.22
N ILE A 419 -18.60 -4.05 7.25
CA ILE A 419 -17.53 -4.75 6.57
C ILE A 419 -17.72 -4.63 5.05
N ASP A 420 -16.62 -4.81 4.30
CA ASP A 420 -16.65 -4.95 2.83
C ASP A 420 -15.46 -5.79 2.37
N PHE A 421 -15.55 -6.36 1.17
CA PHE A 421 -14.43 -7.03 0.56
C PHE A 421 -13.37 -6.04 0.06
N ALA A 422 -12.10 -6.35 0.30
CA ALA A 422 -10.98 -5.51 -0.11
C ALA A 422 -10.58 -5.68 -1.58
N THR A 423 -11.10 -6.70 -2.25
CA THR A 423 -10.79 -7.03 -3.64
C THR A 423 -11.95 -6.64 -4.57
N PRO A 424 -11.63 -6.21 -5.78
CA PRO A 424 -12.66 -5.92 -6.78
C PRO A 424 -13.42 -7.19 -7.18
N PRO A 425 -14.53 -7.06 -7.88
CA PRO A 425 -15.19 -8.17 -8.55
C PRO A 425 -14.17 -8.97 -9.35
N HIS A 426 -14.06 -10.24 -9.04
CA HIS A 426 -12.94 -11.07 -9.45
C HIS A 426 -13.42 -12.09 -10.49
N VAL A 427 -12.62 -12.30 -11.52
CA VAL A 427 -12.80 -13.45 -12.41
C VAL A 427 -12.01 -14.60 -11.80
N ILE A 428 -12.71 -15.68 -11.44
CA ILE A 428 -12.15 -16.86 -10.82
C ILE A 428 -12.17 -18.00 -11.83
N SER A 429 -11.09 -18.77 -11.92
CA SER A 429 -11.06 -19.93 -12.80
C SER A 429 -11.67 -21.16 -12.12
N LYS A 430 -12.27 -22.04 -12.91
CA LYS A 430 -12.78 -23.30 -12.38
C LYS A 430 -11.66 -24.08 -11.69
N GLY A 431 -11.91 -24.54 -10.47
CA GLY A 431 -10.94 -25.20 -9.61
C GLY A 431 -10.10 -24.27 -8.74
N GLU A 432 -10.12 -22.95 -8.97
CA GLU A 432 -9.39 -21.97 -8.16
C GLU A 432 -9.88 -21.94 -6.72
N GLU A 433 -8.93 -21.84 -5.78
CA GLU A 433 -9.18 -21.57 -4.38
C GLU A 433 -8.98 -20.09 -4.11
N TYR A 434 -10.00 -19.42 -3.60
CA TYR A 434 -9.99 -17.99 -3.34
C TYR A 434 -10.40 -17.67 -1.91
N SER A 435 -9.51 -17.00 -1.18
CA SER A 435 -9.76 -16.54 0.18
C SER A 435 -9.82 -15.00 0.20
N PRO A 436 -11.04 -14.41 0.23
CA PRO A 436 -11.20 -12.96 0.17
C PRO A 436 -10.69 -12.29 1.44
N THR A 437 -10.05 -11.13 1.28
CA THR A 437 -9.75 -10.23 2.39
C THR A 437 -10.97 -9.37 2.71
N VAL A 438 -11.30 -9.24 4.00
CA VAL A 438 -12.42 -8.45 4.48
C VAL A 438 -11.92 -7.27 5.29
N TYR A 439 -12.35 -6.06 4.91
CA TYR A 439 -12.06 -4.81 5.59
C TYR A 439 -13.18 -4.43 6.55
N GLY A 440 -12.82 -3.78 7.65
CA GLY A 440 -13.74 -3.26 8.66
C GLY A 440 -13.79 -1.75 8.67
N TYR A 441 -14.98 -1.21 8.68
CA TYR A 441 -15.26 0.23 8.64
C TYR A 441 -16.00 0.66 9.90
N ASN A 442 -15.75 1.89 10.35
CA ASN A 442 -16.57 2.45 11.40
C ASN A 442 -17.97 2.87 10.88
N ALA A 443 -18.82 3.38 11.75
CA ALA A 443 -20.20 3.78 11.43
C ALA A 443 -20.29 4.89 10.35
N TYR A 444 -19.20 5.62 10.11
CA TYR A 444 -19.11 6.71 9.14
C TYR A 444 -18.40 6.30 7.85
N GLY A 445 -18.05 5.01 7.72
CA GLY A 445 -17.40 4.45 6.53
C GLY A 445 -15.90 4.67 6.45
N LEU A 446 -15.24 5.12 7.52
CA LEU A 446 -13.79 5.18 7.60
C LEU A 446 -13.23 3.77 7.77
N LEU A 447 -12.23 3.41 6.96
CA LEU A 447 -11.49 2.17 7.09
C LEU A 447 -10.68 2.19 8.39
N ILE A 448 -10.95 1.25 9.29
CA ILE A 448 -10.28 1.13 10.59
C ILE A 448 -9.65 -0.23 10.84
N ASN A 449 -9.93 -1.22 9.99
CA ASN A 449 -9.37 -2.55 10.08
C ASN A 449 -9.18 -3.13 8.68
N THR A 450 -7.94 -3.42 8.30
CA THR A 450 -7.57 -3.99 7.01
C THR A 450 -7.54 -5.52 6.99
N GLU A 451 -7.82 -6.16 8.14
CA GLU A 451 -7.75 -7.61 8.29
C GLU A 451 -8.73 -8.09 9.36
N VAL A 452 -10.01 -8.06 9.01
CA VAL A 452 -11.05 -8.64 9.87
C VAL A 452 -10.85 -10.15 9.90
N SER A 453 -10.49 -10.72 11.04
CA SER A 453 -10.19 -12.17 11.16
C SER A 453 -11.42 -13.02 11.49
N ASN A 454 -12.44 -12.44 12.17
CA ASN A 454 -13.61 -13.16 12.63
C ASN A 454 -14.81 -12.96 11.70
N TYR A 455 -14.81 -13.69 10.60
CA TYR A 455 -15.91 -13.77 9.64
C TYR A 455 -16.01 -15.18 9.05
N THR A 456 -17.14 -15.48 8.45
CA THR A 456 -17.35 -16.64 7.60
C THR A 456 -17.90 -16.20 6.24
N ILE A 457 -17.58 -16.95 5.20
CA ILE A 457 -18.17 -16.72 3.88
C ILE A 457 -19.19 -17.82 3.54
N THR A 458 -20.11 -17.45 2.66
CA THR A 458 -21.01 -18.34 1.91
C THR A 458 -21.02 -17.92 0.46
N CYS A 459 -21.48 -18.76 -0.45
CA CYS A 459 -21.55 -18.46 -1.87
C CYS A 459 -22.82 -19.02 -2.52
N ASP A 460 -23.12 -18.57 -3.71
CA ASP A 460 -24.14 -19.20 -4.55
C ASP A 460 -23.63 -20.60 -4.95
N GLU A 461 -24.39 -21.65 -4.59
CA GLU A 461 -24.01 -23.06 -4.82
C GLU A 461 -23.73 -23.41 -6.31
N ARG A 462 -24.29 -22.63 -7.24
CA ARG A 462 -24.08 -22.82 -8.68
C ARG A 462 -22.68 -22.48 -9.18
N ILE A 463 -21.89 -21.72 -8.40
CA ILE A 463 -20.54 -21.29 -8.80
C ILE A 463 -19.44 -22.03 -8.02
N GLY A 464 -19.79 -22.72 -6.94
CA GLY A 464 -18.82 -23.45 -6.13
C GLY A 464 -19.31 -23.67 -4.70
N TYR A 465 -18.37 -23.92 -3.81
CA TYR A 465 -18.61 -24.17 -2.39
C TYR A 465 -17.54 -23.52 -1.51
N VAL A 466 -17.84 -23.46 -0.21
CA VAL A 466 -16.88 -22.96 0.79
C VAL A 466 -16.31 -24.15 1.56
N LYS A 467 -14.99 -24.15 1.75
CA LYS A 467 -14.29 -25.17 2.55
C LYS A 467 -14.75 -25.15 4.02
N ALA A 468 -14.39 -26.20 4.75
CA ALA A 468 -14.70 -26.34 6.17
C ALA A 468 -14.08 -25.24 7.07
N ASP A 469 -13.05 -24.53 6.59
CA ASP A 469 -12.46 -23.37 7.26
C ASP A 469 -13.41 -22.16 7.33
N GLY A 470 -14.49 -22.17 6.53
CA GLY A 470 -15.46 -21.09 6.43
C GLY A 470 -14.91 -19.80 5.78
N LYS A 471 -13.76 -19.85 5.12
CA LYS A 471 -13.05 -18.67 4.57
C LYS A 471 -12.56 -18.84 3.14
N THR A 472 -12.41 -20.08 2.66
CA THR A 472 -11.91 -20.37 1.32
C THR A 472 -13.06 -20.81 0.42
N PHE A 473 -13.31 -20.04 -0.63
CA PHE A 473 -14.21 -20.39 -1.72
C PHE A 473 -13.48 -21.26 -2.75
N VAL A 474 -14.11 -22.31 -3.22
CA VAL A 474 -13.64 -23.18 -4.30
C VAL A 474 -14.59 -23.04 -5.46
N ALA A 475 -14.08 -22.62 -6.61
CA ALA A 475 -14.87 -22.46 -7.83
C ALA A 475 -15.09 -23.84 -8.50
N ASP A 476 -16.33 -24.31 -8.60
CA ASP A 476 -16.64 -25.59 -9.21
C ASP A 476 -17.64 -25.48 -10.37
N GLY A 477 -18.47 -24.44 -10.39
CA GLY A 477 -19.48 -24.20 -11.42
C GLY A 477 -19.19 -22.92 -12.22
N ILE A 478 -19.30 -22.99 -13.57
CA ILE A 478 -19.10 -21.86 -14.45
C ILE A 478 -20.31 -20.93 -14.42
N GLY A 479 -20.08 -19.62 -14.35
CA GLY A 479 -21.11 -18.59 -14.42
C GLY A 479 -20.93 -17.42 -13.47
N LEU A 480 -21.91 -16.51 -13.48
CA LEU A 480 -21.99 -15.36 -12.58
C LEU A 480 -22.62 -15.79 -11.24
N GLY A 481 -22.07 -15.37 -10.13
CA GLY A 481 -22.63 -15.60 -8.81
C GLY A 481 -22.09 -14.65 -7.77
N LYS A 482 -22.43 -14.87 -6.51
CA LYS A 482 -22.01 -14.01 -5.41
C LYS A 482 -21.32 -14.80 -4.31
N ILE A 483 -20.36 -14.14 -3.65
CA ILE A 483 -19.77 -14.55 -2.38
C ILE A 483 -20.24 -13.54 -1.34
N TYR A 484 -20.63 -14.04 -0.16
CA TYR A 484 -21.11 -13.25 0.95
C TYR A 484 -20.18 -13.44 2.15
N ALA A 485 -19.90 -12.39 2.89
CA ALA A 485 -19.21 -12.50 4.17
C ALA A 485 -20.13 -12.05 5.30
N ARG A 486 -19.98 -12.69 6.48
CA ARG A 486 -20.75 -12.34 7.68
C ARG A 486 -19.86 -12.47 8.91
N THR A 487 -19.94 -11.46 9.80
CA THR A 487 -19.31 -11.49 11.11
C THR A 487 -20.29 -12.03 12.17
N PRO A 488 -19.82 -12.51 13.33
CA PRO A 488 -20.68 -12.89 14.45
C PRO A 488 -21.55 -11.74 14.98
N ALA A 489 -21.10 -10.49 14.83
CA ALA A 489 -21.87 -9.29 15.17
C ALA A 489 -23.03 -9.02 14.19
N GLY A 490 -23.13 -9.78 13.08
CA GLY A 490 -24.20 -9.68 12.11
C GLY A 490 -23.92 -8.74 10.92
N TYR A 491 -22.76 -8.08 10.84
CA TYR A 491 -22.38 -7.31 9.65
C TYR A 491 -22.16 -8.23 8.47
N THR A 492 -22.64 -7.81 7.30
CA THR A 492 -22.56 -8.58 6.06
C THR A 492 -22.07 -7.71 4.90
N CYS A 493 -21.37 -8.33 3.96
CA CYS A 493 -21.09 -7.75 2.64
C CYS A 493 -21.21 -8.84 1.57
N GLU A 494 -21.30 -8.41 0.30
CA GLU A 494 -21.38 -9.31 -0.84
C GLU A 494 -20.45 -8.84 -1.96
N MET A 495 -19.97 -9.80 -2.74
CA MET A 495 -19.12 -9.57 -3.90
C MET A 495 -19.64 -10.42 -5.06
N GLU A 496 -19.83 -9.80 -6.22
CA GLU A 496 -20.13 -10.51 -7.45
C GLU A 496 -18.87 -11.10 -8.06
N VAL A 497 -18.91 -12.37 -8.45
CA VAL A 497 -17.80 -13.08 -9.07
C VAL A 497 -18.25 -13.81 -10.33
N VAL A 498 -17.34 -13.93 -11.29
CA VAL A 498 -17.55 -14.71 -12.51
C VAL A 498 -16.60 -15.88 -12.49
N VAL A 499 -17.14 -17.10 -12.49
CA VAL A 499 -16.34 -18.31 -12.65
C VAL A 499 -16.34 -18.70 -14.12
N LYS A 500 -15.16 -18.88 -14.69
CA LYS A 500 -14.96 -19.35 -16.08
C LYS A 500 -13.80 -20.33 -16.15
N GLU A 501 -13.69 -21.01 -17.29
CA GLU A 501 -12.54 -21.86 -17.59
C GLU A 501 -11.45 -20.99 -18.22
N ASP A 502 -10.38 -20.73 -17.47
CA ASP A 502 -9.27 -19.88 -17.86
C ASP A 502 -7.98 -20.43 -17.25
N ILE A 503 -7.47 -21.52 -17.86
CA ILE A 503 -6.31 -22.27 -17.39
C ILE A 503 -5.35 -22.46 -18.55
N ASP A 504 -4.18 -21.84 -18.50
CA ASP A 504 -3.11 -21.99 -19.48
C ASP A 504 -2.13 -23.10 -19.11
N ASN A 505 -1.87 -23.25 -17.82
CA ASN A 505 -0.92 -24.24 -17.30
C ASN A 505 -1.24 -24.61 -15.85
N ILE A 506 -0.80 -25.78 -15.42
CA ILE A 506 -0.78 -26.18 -14.00
C ILE A 506 0.63 -26.61 -13.63
N VAL A 507 1.01 -26.38 -12.37
CA VAL A 507 2.33 -26.73 -11.83
C VAL A 507 2.16 -27.30 -10.42
N PHE A 508 2.73 -28.46 -10.17
CA PHE A 508 2.84 -29.01 -8.83
C PHE A 508 3.94 -28.30 -8.06
N ARG A 509 3.75 -28.07 -6.76
CA ARG A 509 4.78 -27.47 -5.91
C ARG A 509 6.11 -28.23 -5.93
N LEU A 510 6.06 -29.56 -6.10
CA LEU A 510 7.22 -30.42 -6.14
C LEU A 510 7.24 -31.26 -7.42
N ASP A 511 8.40 -31.36 -8.08
CA ASP A 511 8.61 -32.26 -9.23
C ASP A 511 8.74 -33.71 -8.80
N SER A 512 9.17 -33.96 -7.57
CA SER A 512 9.32 -35.28 -7.00
C SER A 512 9.14 -35.30 -5.50
N VAL A 513 8.68 -36.43 -4.97
CA VAL A 513 8.49 -36.63 -3.54
C VAL A 513 8.95 -38.05 -3.16
N VAL A 514 9.54 -38.18 -1.96
CA VAL A 514 9.77 -39.46 -1.31
C VAL A 514 8.74 -39.58 -0.20
N SER A 515 7.93 -40.63 -0.25
CA SER A 515 6.87 -40.90 0.71
C SER A 515 7.01 -42.28 1.28
N ASP A 516 6.12 -42.70 2.16
CA ASP A 516 5.96 -44.04 2.67
C ASP A 516 4.49 -44.48 2.59
N CYS A 517 4.15 -45.64 3.16
CA CYS A 517 2.79 -46.15 3.17
C CYS A 517 1.91 -45.58 4.31
N HIS A 518 2.42 -44.68 5.12
CA HIS A 518 1.72 -44.15 6.30
C HIS A 518 1.41 -42.66 6.20
N TYR A 519 2.25 -41.89 5.46
CA TYR A 519 2.09 -40.48 5.31
C TYR A 519 1.21 -40.13 4.09
N GLU A 520 0.10 -39.49 4.35
CA GLU A 520 -0.78 -38.96 3.31
C GLU A 520 -0.34 -37.53 2.96
N TYR A 521 0.14 -37.32 1.72
CA TYR A 521 0.62 -36.02 1.24
C TYR A 521 -0.47 -35.25 0.47
N PRO A 522 -0.99 -34.14 1.00
CA PRO A 522 -1.86 -33.22 0.24
C PRO A 522 -1.05 -32.60 -0.90
N VAL A 523 -1.39 -32.93 -2.15
CA VAL A 523 -0.67 -32.39 -3.33
C VAL A 523 -1.05 -30.92 -3.51
N GLU A 524 -0.07 -30.04 -3.47
CA GLU A 524 -0.27 -28.62 -3.72
C GLU A 524 -0.09 -28.32 -5.20
N VAL A 525 -1.06 -27.64 -5.79
CA VAL A 525 -1.11 -27.31 -7.20
C VAL A 525 -1.38 -25.83 -7.39
N SER A 526 -0.66 -25.21 -8.29
CA SER A 526 -0.92 -23.87 -8.79
C SER A 526 -1.34 -23.92 -10.25
N MET A 527 -2.20 -23.00 -10.67
CA MET A 527 -2.50 -22.80 -12.08
C MET A 527 -2.10 -21.41 -12.53
N THR A 528 -1.76 -21.28 -13.81
CA THR A 528 -1.54 -20.00 -14.49
C THR A 528 -2.73 -19.72 -15.37
N LYS A 529 -3.32 -18.53 -15.24
CA LYS A 529 -4.40 -18.03 -16.10
C LYS A 529 -3.86 -17.47 -17.41
N SER A 530 -4.70 -17.24 -18.41
CA SER A 530 -4.35 -16.55 -19.66
C SER A 530 -3.79 -15.14 -19.46
N THR A 531 -4.06 -14.54 -18.31
CA THR A 531 -3.49 -13.25 -17.88
C THR A 531 -2.04 -13.35 -17.40
N GLY A 532 -1.52 -14.56 -17.17
CA GLY A 532 -0.24 -14.82 -16.52
C GLY A 532 -0.31 -14.81 -14.98
N GLU A 533 -1.49 -14.60 -14.41
CA GLU A 533 -1.70 -14.68 -12.95
C GLU A 533 -1.57 -16.13 -12.49
N VAL A 534 -0.81 -16.34 -11.40
CA VAL A 534 -0.64 -17.67 -10.78
C VAL A 534 -1.48 -17.72 -9.51
N VAL A 535 -2.37 -18.70 -9.43
CA VAL A 535 -3.32 -18.86 -8.32
C VAL A 535 -3.34 -20.32 -7.82
N PRO A 536 -3.73 -20.58 -6.56
CA PRO A 536 -3.91 -21.91 -6.03
C PRO A 536 -5.06 -22.64 -6.77
N LEU A 537 -4.81 -23.91 -7.12
CA LEU A 537 -5.80 -24.80 -7.72
C LEU A 537 -6.16 -25.91 -6.72
N ASN A 538 -7.45 -26.12 -6.49
CA ASN A 538 -7.90 -27.23 -5.66
C ASN A 538 -7.53 -28.56 -6.31
N PRO A 539 -6.72 -29.40 -5.66
CA PRO A 539 -6.31 -30.69 -6.23
C PRO A 539 -7.47 -31.66 -6.52
N SER A 540 -8.60 -31.51 -5.81
CA SER A 540 -9.80 -32.34 -6.07
C SER A 540 -10.48 -32.01 -7.40
N ALA A 541 -10.16 -30.88 -8.03
CA ALA A 541 -10.67 -30.51 -9.35
C ALA A 541 -9.93 -31.20 -10.50
N LEU A 542 -8.78 -31.87 -10.23
CA LEU A 542 -7.99 -32.57 -11.23
C LEU A 542 -8.46 -34.00 -11.42
N SER A 543 -8.32 -34.50 -12.64
CA SER A 543 -8.36 -35.93 -12.95
C SER A 543 -6.96 -36.50 -12.72
N TRP A 544 -6.87 -37.50 -11.87
CA TRP A 544 -5.62 -38.15 -11.46
C TRP A 544 -5.40 -39.49 -12.13
N SER A 545 -4.16 -39.81 -12.46
CA SER A 545 -3.74 -41.14 -12.91
C SER A 545 -2.35 -41.46 -12.37
N SER A 546 -2.07 -42.73 -12.19
CA SER A 546 -0.78 -43.27 -11.74
C SER A 546 -0.21 -44.22 -12.78
N SER A 547 1.11 -44.19 -12.99
CA SER A 547 1.81 -45.18 -13.81
C SER A 547 1.84 -46.55 -13.16
N ASP A 548 1.69 -46.63 -11.82
CA ASP A 548 1.54 -47.86 -11.03
C ASP A 548 0.72 -47.60 -9.76
N GLU A 549 -0.58 -47.89 -9.83
CA GLU A 549 -1.51 -47.72 -8.71
C GLU A 549 -1.25 -48.67 -7.53
N HIS A 550 -0.45 -49.71 -7.72
CA HIS A 550 -0.04 -50.59 -6.62
C HIS A 550 1.09 -49.96 -5.79
N VAL A 551 1.84 -49.01 -6.36
CA VAL A 551 2.89 -48.26 -5.67
C VAL A 551 2.34 -47.04 -4.99
N ALA A 552 1.65 -46.18 -5.76
CA ALA A 552 1.07 -44.95 -5.25
C ALA A 552 -0.09 -44.45 -6.13
N PHE A 553 -1.05 -43.79 -5.52
CA PHE A 553 -2.15 -43.13 -6.22
C PHE A 553 -2.56 -41.83 -5.50
N VAL A 554 -3.35 -40.99 -6.15
CA VAL A 554 -3.96 -39.80 -5.55
C VAL A 554 -5.47 -39.98 -5.47
N GLU A 555 -6.03 -39.72 -4.30
CA GLU A 555 -7.47 -39.71 -4.06
C GLU A 555 -7.85 -38.36 -3.41
N ASN A 556 -8.80 -37.64 -4.02
CA ASN A 556 -9.25 -36.31 -3.56
C ASN A 556 -8.09 -35.32 -3.33
N GLY A 557 -7.07 -35.36 -4.18
CA GLY A 557 -5.91 -34.51 -4.08
C GLY A 557 -4.85 -34.92 -3.04
N VAL A 558 -5.02 -36.06 -2.42
CA VAL A 558 -4.09 -36.60 -1.41
C VAL A 558 -3.34 -37.82 -1.99
N LEU A 559 -2.02 -37.74 -2.04
CA LEU A 559 -1.13 -38.84 -2.44
C LEU A 559 -1.03 -39.85 -1.33
N LYS A 560 -1.23 -41.12 -1.68
CA LYS A 560 -1.10 -42.27 -0.81
C LYS A 560 -0.10 -43.27 -1.39
N GLY A 561 0.91 -43.64 -0.62
CA GLY A 561 1.84 -44.72 -0.91
C GLY A 561 1.26 -46.08 -0.44
N LEU A 562 1.46 -47.14 -1.20
CA LEU A 562 0.97 -48.50 -0.86
C LEU A 562 2.09 -49.50 -0.65
N GLN A 563 3.14 -49.46 -1.45
CA GLN A 563 4.29 -50.36 -1.34
C GLN A 563 5.55 -49.74 -1.94
N ASN A 564 6.71 -50.26 -1.55
CA ASN A 564 8.00 -49.81 -2.07
C ASN A 564 8.03 -49.86 -3.60
N GLY A 565 8.46 -48.72 -4.20
CA GLY A 565 8.52 -48.62 -5.64
C GLY A 565 8.63 -47.19 -6.12
N MET A 566 8.46 -47.00 -7.42
CA MET A 566 8.40 -45.69 -8.07
C MET A 566 7.13 -45.62 -8.93
N ALA A 567 6.44 -44.49 -8.87
CA ALA A 567 5.31 -44.18 -9.73
C ALA A 567 5.39 -42.75 -10.23
N GLU A 568 4.82 -42.48 -11.39
CA GLU A 568 4.56 -41.14 -11.90
C GLU A 568 3.07 -40.84 -11.76
N ILE A 569 2.74 -39.81 -11.02
CA ILE A 569 1.38 -39.33 -10.79
C ILE A 569 1.11 -38.17 -11.72
N CYS A 570 0.17 -38.32 -12.63
CA CYS A 570 -0.26 -37.23 -13.52
C CYS A 570 -1.60 -36.68 -13.04
N GLY A 571 -1.64 -35.35 -12.87
CA GLY A 571 -2.88 -34.60 -12.65
C GLY A 571 -3.22 -33.79 -13.89
N SER A 572 -4.48 -33.72 -14.30
CA SER A 572 -4.92 -33.02 -15.49
C SER A 572 -6.26 -32.34 -15.30
N ILE A 573 -6.42 -31.14 -15.93
CA ILE A 573 -7.66 -30.37 -15.99
C ILE A 573 -7.70 -29.59 -17.30
N SER A 574 -8.84 -29.53 -17.96
CA SER A 574 -9.07 -28.71 -19.17
C SER A 574 -8.00 -28.86 -20.27
N GLY A 575 -7.40 -30.06 -20.38
CA GLY A 575 -6.40 -30.35 -21.42
C GLY A 575 -4.95 -29.99 -21.06
N VAL A 576 -4.69 -29.41 -19.89
CA VAL A 576 -3.34 -29.19 -19.34
C VAL A 576 -3.04 -30.24 -18.27
N SER A 577 -1.75 -30.58 -18.08
CA SER A 577 -1.35 -31.60 -17.11
C SER A 577 0.05 -31.34 -16.59
N ASP A 578 0.33 -31.86 -15.39
CA ASP A 578 1.67 -31.95 -14.81
C ASP A 578 1.90 -33.28 -14.16
N THR A 579 3.14 -33.65 -13.87
CA THR A 579 3.53 -34.97 -13.40
C THR A 579 4.45 -34.89 -12.19
N LEU A 580 4.05 -35.60 -11.10
CA LEU A 580 4.82 -35.76 -9.87
C LEU A 580 5.49 -37.11 -9.84
N LYS A 581 6.81 -37.18 -9.71
CA LYS A 581 7.56 -38.40 -9.51
C LYS A 581 7.53 -38.83 -8.05
N VAL A 582 6.98 -40.01 -7.78
CA VAL A 582 6.82 -40.50 -6.42
C VAL A 582 7.72 -41.72 -6.22
N LYS A 583 8.53 -41.67 -5.16
CA LYS A 583 9.24 -42.83 -4.61
C LYS A 583 8.59 -43.20 -3.29
N VAL A 584 8.03 -44.39 -3.20
CA VAL A 584 7.56 -44.95 -1.94
C VAL A 584 8.66 -45.79 -1.33
N GLN A 585 9.00 -45.57 -0.07
CA GLN A 585 10.05 -46.25 0.65
C GLN A 585 9.60 -46.54 2.09
N GLU A 586 9.28 -47.82 2.35
CA GLU A 586 8.95 -48.29 3.70
C GLU A 586 10.18 -48.19 4.63
N PRO A 587 10.04 -47.72 5.86
CA PRO A 587 11.11 -47.74 6.84
C PRO A 587 11.37 -49.16 7.29
N SER A 588 12.63 -49.50 7.59
CA SER A 588 12.96 -50.71 8.30
C SER A 588 12.39 -50.62 9.73
N LYS A 589 11.75 -51.71 10.19
CA LYS A 589 11.02 -51.72 11.48
C LYS A 589 11.87 -51.34 12.70
N HIS A 590 13.18 -51.40 12.60
CA HIS A 590 14.10 -51.27 13.73
C HIS A 590 15.10 -50.12 13.59
N VAL A 591 14.89 -49.23 12.65
CA VAL A 591 15.87 -48.15 12.33
C VAL A 591 16.22 -47.31 13.54
N LEU A 592 15.32 -47.13 14.50
CA LEU A 592 15.50 -46.29 15.66
C LEU A 592 15.57 -47.07 16.99
N ASN A 593 15.49 -48.39 16.97
CA ASN A 593 15.57 -49.20 18.18
C ASN A 593 17.03 -49.62 18.47
N ILE A 594 17.72 -48.79 19.28
CA ILE A 594 19.10 -49.03 19.65
C ILE A 594 19.26 -50.25 20.57
N ASN A 595 18.16 -50.80 21.09
CA ASN A 595 18.17 -51.97 22.00
C ASN A 595 18.42 -53.32 21.30
N ASP A 596 18.27 -53.39 20.00
CA ASP A 596 18.44 -54.64 19.23
C ASP A 596 19.89 -54.96 18.82
N GLY A 597 20.86 -54.29 19.40
CA GLY A 597 22.28 -54.39 19.08
C GLY A 597 22.85 -53.01 18.68
N THR A 598 24.15 -52.77 18.89
CA THR A 598 24.75 -51.52 18.44
C THR A 598 24.81 -51.50 16.93
N PRO A 599 24.02 -50.70 16.22
CA PRO A 599 24.07 -50.68 14.76
C PRO A 599 25.45 -50.26 14.26
N ASP A 600 25.93 -50.83 13.17
CA ASP A 600 27.22 -50.50 12.55
C ASP A 600 27.38 -49.01 12.20
N TRP A 601 26.25 -48.29 12.04
CA TRP A 601 26.22 -46.88 11.73
C TRP A 601 26.37 -45.95 12.95
N LEU A 602 26.17 -46.42 14.21
CA LEU A 602 26.27 -45.61 15.40
C LEU A 602 27.71 -45.51 15.87
N LYS A 603 28.29 -44.29 15.78
CA LYS A 603 29.65 -43.99 16.26
C LYS A 603 29.57 -43.08 17.45
N VAL A 604 30.10 -43.53 18.57
CA VAL A 604 30.29 -42.69 19.76
C VAL A 604 31.65 -42.01 19.68
N SER A 605 31.70 -40.72 19.75
CA SER A 605 32.91 -39.92 19.74
C SER A 605 32.95 -38.98 20.93
N PHE A 606 34.16 -38.84 21.51
CA PHE A 606 34.42 -37.92 22.61
C PHE A 606 35.25 -36.75 22.11
N THR A 607 34.73 -35.55 22.19
CA THR A 607 35.49 -34.34 21.84
C THR A 607 36.52 -34.07 22.95
N THR A 608 37.79 -33.99 22.58
CA THR A 608 38.97 -33.90 23.47
C THR A 608 39.27 -35.19 24.21
N SER A 609 39.98 -36.08 23.55
CA SER A 609 40.49 -37.33 24.10
C SER A 609 41.32 -37.18 25.41
N ALA A 610 41.88 -36.03 25.71
CA ALA A 610 42.68 -35.77 26.89
C ALA A 610 41.92 -35.74 28.23
N GLY A 611 40.60 -35.74 28.22
CA GLY A 611 39.75 -35.61 29.41
C GLY A 611 38.93 -36.85 29.77
N PHE A 612 38.82 -37.81 28.86
CA PHE A 612 38.08 -39.04 29.10
C PHE A 612 39.00 -40.21 29.25
N LYS A 613 38.79 -41.01 30.31
CA LYS A 613 39.54 -42.25 30.62
C LYS A 613 38.58 -43.40 30.78
N ASN A 614 39.04 -44.63 30.52
CA ASN A 614 38.29 -45.86 30.69
C ASN A 614 36.94 -45.85 29.94
N THR A 615 36.96 -45.34 28.72
CA THR A 615 35.75 -45.28 27.90
C THR A 615 35.36 -46.67 27.40
N SER A 616 34.11 -47.06 27.57
CA SER A 616 33.54 -48.27 26.98
C SER A 616 32.11 -47.96 26.47
N VAL A 617 31.74 -48.61 25.39
CA VAL A 617 30.39 -48.56 24.83
C VAL A 617 29.89 -50.00 24.75
N THR A 618 28.79 -50.26 25.43
CA THR A 618 28.15 -51.59 25.43
C THR A 618 26.68 -51.41 25.09
N ASN A 619 26.06 -52.43 24.49
CA ASN A 619 24.66 -52.43 24.23
C ASN A 619 24.05 -53.78 24.66
N SER A 620 22.87 -53.74 25.27
CA SER A 620 22.14 -54.94 25.71
C SER A 620 20.63 -54.73 25.51
N GLU A 621 19.91 -55.83 25.24
CA GLU A 621 18.45 -55.80 25.12
C GLU A 621 17.74 -55.27 26.38
N LYS A 622 18.36 -55.42 27.54
CA LYS A 622 17.77 -55.01 28.82
C LYS A 622 18.00 -53.56 29.18
N GLU A 623 19.19 -53.02 28.88
CA GLU A 623 19.64 -51.71 29.40
C GLU A 623 19.94 -50.70 28.30
N GLY A 624 19.81 -51.09 27.04
CA GLY A 624 20.05 -50.25 25.87
C GLY A 624 21.55 -49.91 25.70
N LEU A 625 21.84 -48.80 25.03
CA LEU A 625 23.21 -48.30 24.81
C LEU A 625 23.75 -47.66 26.06
N GLN A 626 24.80 -48.27 26.63
CA GLN A 626 25.54 -47.78 27.80
C GLN A 626 26.89 -47.20 27.40
N ILE A 627 27.15 -45.98 27.81
CA ILE A 627 28.43 -45.27 27.60
C ILE A 627 29.06 -45.03 28.98
N SER A 628 30.10 -45.80 29.30
CA SER A 628 30.83 -45.67 30.56
C SER A 628 32.15 -44.91 30.37
N PHE A 629 32.45 -43.97 31.22
CA PHE A 629 33.67 -43.17 31.18
C PHE A 629 34.00 -42.57 32.52
N LEU A 630 35.27 -42.25 32.70
CA LEU A 630 35.75 -41.39 33.77
C LEU A 630 36.20 -40.08 33.13
N TYR A 631 35.76 -38.95 33.64
CA TYR A 631 36.29 -37.67 33.21
C TYR A 631 36.82 -36.85 34.39
N ASN A 632 37.95 -36.22 34.17
CA ASN A 632 38.53 -35.26 35.09
C ASN A 632 38.78 -34.00 34.30
N SER A 633 38.16 -32.91 34.68
CA SER A 633 38.08 -31.79 33.77
C SER A 633 38.09 -30.42 34.41
N THR A 634 39.00 -29.58 33.92
CA THR A 634 39.03 -28.14 34.12
C THR A 634 38.35 -27.38 32.95
N SER A 635 37.76 -28.08 31.98
CA SER A 635 37.11 -27.51 30.83
C SER A 635 35.86 -28.29 30.44
N ALA A 636 34.88 -27.63 29.82
CA ALA A 636 33.65 -28.27 29.32
C ALA A 636 33.96 -29.45 28.40
N LYS A 637 33.21 -30.53 28.51
CA LYS A 637 33.34 -31.77 27.74
C LYS A 637 32.07 -32.06 26.97
N THR A 638 32.24 -32.67 25.81
CA THR A 638 31.11 -33.02 24.95
C THR A 638 31.24 -34.49 24.51
N ILE A 639 30.16 -35.23 24.54
CA ILE A 639 30.00 -36.53 23.92
C ILE A 639 29.10 -36.37 22.72
N SER A 640 29.50 -36.89 21.59
CA SER A 640 28.69 -36.92 20.38
C SER A 640 28.38 -38.38 19.96
N LEU A 641 27.11 -38.67 19.75
CA LEU A 641 26.62 -39.94 19.19
C LEU A 641 26.26 -39.63 17.76
N ALA A 642 27.13 -40.00 16.83
CA ALA A 642 26.93 -39.76 15.40
C ALA A 642 26.48 -41.05 14.66
N GLY A 643 25.50 -40.86 13.79
CA GLY A 643 25.03 -41.91 12.89
C GLY A 643 23.95 -41.33 12.00
N ASP A 644 24.14 -41.35 10.71
CA ASP A 644 23.14 -40.81 9.77
C ASP A 644 21.93 -41.76 9.71
N ILE A 645 20.94 -41.48 10.56
CA ILE A 645 19.68 -42.24 10.68
C ILE A 645 18.63 -41.57 9.80
N PRO A 646 18.23 -42.19 8.68
CA PRO A 646 17.15 -41.64 7.87
C PRO A 646 15.80 -41.84 8.59
N LEU A 647 15.04 -40.77 8.67
CA LEU A 647 13.66 -40.75 9.13
C LEU A 647 12.76 -40.80 7.90
N TYR A 648 12.15 -41.95 7.64
CA TYR A 648 11.44 -42.25 6.39
C TYR A 648 10.00 -41.75 6.35
N SER A 649 9.42 -41.33 7.45
CA SER A 649 8.16 -40.58 7.48
C SER A 649 8.42 -39.22 8.13
N LEU A 650 7.61 -38.24 7.82
CA LEU A 650 7.66 -36.94 8.51
C LEU A 650 7.15 -37.16 9.95
N PRO A 651 8.01 -37.46 10.95
CA PRO A 651 7.53 -37.80 12.28
C PRO A 651 7.06 -36.52 12.98
N ASP A 652 5.95 -36.61 13.69
CA ASP A 652 5.45 -35.53 14.52
C ASP A 652 6.33 -35.33 15.75
N THR A 653 6.79 -36.44 16.33
CA THR A 653 7.49 -36.43 17.61
C THR A 653 8.68 -37.38 17.61
N LEU A 654 9.84 -36.91 18.05
CA LEU A 654 10.99 -37.74 18.41
C LEU A 654 10.99 -37.89 19.93
N ARG A 655 10.88 -39.13 20.41
CA ARG A 655 10.97 -39.48 21.84
C ARG A 655 12.33 -40.08 22.14
N ILE A 656 13.03 -39.53 23.10
CA ILE A 656 14.34 -40.01 23.55
C ILE A 656 14.28 -40.43 25.01
N HIS A 657 14.65 -41.64 25.30
CA HIS A 657 14.83 -42.15 26.65
C HIS A 657 16.31 -42.06 27.01
N ILE A 658 16.67 -41.32 28.07
CA ILE A 658 18.04 -41.08 28.47
C ILE A 658 18.18 -41.09 30.01
N ASN A 659 19.17 -41.86 30.52
CA ASN A 659 19.61 -41.77 31.90
C ASN A 659 21.07 -41.35 31.91
N PRO A 660 21.41 -40.10 32.31
CA PRO A 660 22.77 -39.61 32.31
C PRO A 660 23.64 -40.17 33.44
N GLY A 661 23.10 -41.06 34.32
CA GLY A 661 23.82 -41.52 35.51
C GLY A 661 24.19 -40.33 36.41
N GLU A 662 25.38 -40.35 36.96
CA GLU A 662 25.90 -39.28 37.83
C GLU A 662 26.32 -38.01 37.08
N VAL A 663 26.27 -38.04 35.74
CA VAL A 663 26.72 -36.94 34.88
C VAL A 663 25.76 -35.78 34.93
N LYS A 664 26.25 -34.59 35.24
CA LYS A 664 25.48 -33.35 35.10
C LYS A 664 25.57 -32.84 33.67
N VAL A 665 24.50 -33.03 32.92
CA VAL A 665 24.38 -32.53 31.58
C VAL A 665 24.04 -31.03 31.61
N LYS A 666 24.73 -30.22 30.80
CA LYS A 666 24.54 -28.78 30.69
C LYS A 666 23.84 -28.41 29.39
N THR A 667 24.14 -29.11 28.30
CA THR A 667 23.49 -28.95 27.00
C THR A 667 23.18 -30.32 26.43
N PHE A 668 22.02 -30.44 25.82
CA PHE A 668 21.62 -31.62 25.07
C PHE A 668 20.97 -31.14 23.76
N SER A 669 21.47 -31.62 22.64
CA SER A 669 20.96 -31.25 21.31
C SER A 669 21.05 -32.39 20.33
N CYS A 670 20.25 -32.33 19.27
CA CYS A 670 20.41 -33.16 18.11
C CYS A 670 20.60 -32.33 16.83
N THR A 671 21.18 -32.93 15.81
CA THR A 671 21.38 -32.29 14.51
C THR A 671 20.70 -33.11 13.44
N LEU A 672 19.81 -32.44 12.69
CA LEU A 672 19.11 -32.97 11.53
C LEU A 672 19.79 -32.48 10.26
N LYS A 673 19.91 -33.38 9.25
CA LYS A 673 20.34 -33.01 7.88
C LYS A 673 19.13 -33.08 6.95
N LEU A 674 19.03 -32.10 6.09
CA LEU A 674 18.03 -32.05 5.00
C LEU A 674 18.60 -32.67 3.71
N PRO A 675 17.78 -33.07 2.75
CA PRO A 675 18.23 -33.49 1.41
C PRO A 675 19.11 -32.46 0.72
N SER A 676 18.90 -31.18 0.99
CA SER A 676 19.72 -30.05 0.53
C SER A 676 21.12 -29.99 1.13
N LYS A 677 21.49 -30.94 2.04
CA LYS A 677 22.71 -30.98 2.86
C LYS A 677 22.79 -29.85 3.92
N LYS A 678 21.79 -29.02 4.05
CA LYS A 678 21.66 -28.06 5.16
C LYS A 678 21.44 -28.83 6.47
N THR A 679 22.01 -28.35 7.56
CA THR A 679 21.81 -28.91 8.89
C THR A 679 20.99 -27.98 9.76
N VAL A 680 20.15 -28.56 10.61
CA VAL A 680 19.37 -27.87 11.63
C VAL A 680 19.73 -28.46 12.97
N ALA A 681 20.20 -27.64 13.92
CA ALA A 681 20.43 -28.03 15.30
C ALA A 681 19.16 -27.78 16.12
N VAL A 682 18.79 -28.76 16.94
CA VAL A 682 17.60 -28.71 17.80
C VAL A 682 18.06 -28.91 19.24
N ASP A 683 17.79 -27.93 20.09
CA ASP A 683 18.05 -28.06 21.53
C ASP A 683 16.98 -28.96 22.18
N LEU A 684 17.46 -29.84 23.04
CA LEU A 684 16.65 -30.83 23.73
C LEU A 684 16.53 -30.49 25.21
N PRO A 685 15.47 -30.95 25.90
CA PRO A 685 15.38 -30.83 27.33
C PRO A 685 16.61 -31.44 28.04
N ILE A 686 17.18 -30.70 28.99
CA ILE A 686 18.37 -31.16 29.74
C ILE A 686 17.96 -32.29 30.69
N PRO A 687 18.54 -33.51 30.58
CA PRO A 687 18.15 -34.61 31.43
C PRO A 687 18.69 -34.50 32.86
N GLU A 688 17.86 -34.86 33.83
CA GLU A 688 18.23 -34.88 35.25
C GLU A 688 19.17 -36.09 35.55
N ALA A 689 20.21 -35.84 36.34
CA ALA A 689 21.17 -36.88 36.76
C ALA A 689 20.50 -37.98 37.61
N ASN A 690 21.00 -39.19 37.49
CA ASN A 690 20.53 -40.40 38.23
C ASN A 690 19.05 -40.71 38.08
N LYS A 691 18.45 -40.31 36.97
CA LYS A 691 17.05 -40.50 36.68
C LYS A 691 16.86 -40.86 35.23
N GLU A 692 15.89 -41.72 34.95
CA GLU A 692 15.40 -41.89 33.59
C GLU A 692 14.58 -40.70 33.16
N ASN A 693 14.98 -40.08 32.06
CA ASN A 693 14.33 -38.93 31.48
C ASN A 693 13.71 -39.33 30.13
N ILE A 694 12.52 -38.82 29.88
CA ILE A 694 11.87 -38.90 28.57
C ILE A 694 11.85 -37.50 27.99
N CYS A 695 12.52 -37.33 26.86
CA CYS A 695 12.60 -36.08 26.16
C CYS A 695 11.77 -36.21 24.86
N ASP A 696 10.65 -35.54 24.80
CA ASP A 696 9.81 -35.46 23.61
C ASP A 696 10.09 -34.16 22.86
N ILE A 697 10.25 -34.28 21.55
CA ILE A 697 10.47 -33.15 20.64
C ILE A 697 9.36 -33.20 19.61
N ALA A 698 8.53 -32.19 19.62
CA ALA A 698 7.55 -31.98 18.56
C ALA A 698 8.27 -31.34 17.36
N PHE A 699 8.47 -32.07 16.28
CA PHE A 699 9.15 -31.58 15.08
C PHE A 699 8.45 -30.39 14.42
N PRO A 700 7.12 -30.33 14.34
CA PRO A 700 6.45 -29.12 13.84
C PRO A 700 6.86 -27.84 14.58
N ASP A 701 7.00 -27.92 15.92
CA ASP A 701 7.33 -26.75 16.76
C ASP A 701 8.78 -26.30 16.59
N VAL A 702 9.72 -27.26 16.49
CA VAL A 702 11.16 -26.95 16.44
C VAL A 702 11.69 -26.73 15.02
N LEU A 703 11.03 -27.26 14.02
CA LEU A 703 11.42 -27.12 12.62
C LEU A 703 10.64 -26.01 11.89
N GLY A 704 9.45 -25.64 12.38
CA GLY A 704 8.62 -24.63 11.73
C GLY A 704 8.48 -24.87 10.21
N ASP A 705 8.82 -23.89 9.39
CA ASP A 705 8.76 -23.99 7.92
C ASP A 705 9.67 -25.07 7.31
N VAL A 706 10.63 -25.61 8.09
CA VAL A 706 11.48 -26.73 7.64
C VAL A 706 10.75 -28.06 7.75
N PHE A 707 9.70 -28.14 8.54
CA PHE A 707 8.83 -29.32 8.65
C PHE A 707 7.93 -29.43 7.43
N ASP A 708 8.50 -29.93 6.34
CA ASP A 708 7.86 -30.01 5.03
C ASP A 708 8.34 -31.25 4.29
N ILE A 709 7.44 -31.91 3.56
CA ILE A 709 7.77 -33.11 2.79
C ILE A 709 8.86 -32.89 1.73
N ALA A 710 9.05 -31.67 1.25
CA ALA A 710 10.15 -31.32 0.37
C ALA A 710 11.53 -31.56 1.01
N ASN A 711 11.60 -31.59 2.34
CA ASN A 711 12.79 -31.86 3.13
C ASN A 711 12.90 -33.33 3.60
N TYR A 712 12.07 -34.19 3.04
CA TYR A 712 12.02 -35.61 3.38
C TYR A 712 12.92 -36.46 2.42
N PRO A 713 13.63 -37.51 2.86
CA PRO A 713 13.75 -37.93 4.25
C PRO A 713 14.68 -37.01 5.05
N LEU A 714 14.28 -36.72 6.28
CA LEU A 714 15.19 -36.11 7.25
C LEU A 714 16.22 -37.12 7.70
N VAL A 715 17.44 -36.67 7.97
CA VAL A 715 18.49 -37.57 8.54
C VAL A 715 18.90 -37.04 9.91
N LEU A 716 18.65 -37.84 10.94
CA LEU A 716 19.19 -37.61 12.28
C LEU A 716 20.68 -37.89 12.27
N SER A 717 21.50 -36.85 12.27
CA SER A 717 22.93 -36.95 12.07
C SER A 717 23.69 -37.32 13.36
N HIS A 718 23.41 -36.62 14.42
CA HIS A 718 24.04 -36.89 15.73
C HIS A 718 23.30 -36.25 16.90
N PHE A 719 23.50 -36.81 18.08
CA PHE A 719 23.20 -36.20 19.37
C PHE A 719 24.48 -35.66 20.02
N THR A 720 24.36 -34.56 20.74
CA THR A 720 25.47 -33.94 21.47
C THR A 720 25.06 -33.67 22.90
N LEU A 721 25.82 -34.20 23.83
CA LEU A 721 25.69 -33.95 25.26
C LEU A 721 26.90 -33.14 25.74
N GLY A 722 26.67 -31.96 26.24
CA GLY A 722 27.68 -31.14 26.90
C GLY A 722 27.58 -31.27 28.41
N MET A 723 28.73 -31.47 29.08
CA MET A 723 28.83 -31.68 30.53
C MET A 723 29.47 -30.46 31.20
N ASP A 724 29.05 -30.18 32.42
CA ASP A 724 29.60 -29.07 33.19
C ASP A 724 31.01 -29.38 33.71
N ILE A 725 31.72 -28.33 34.15
CA ILE A 725 32.99 -28.40 34.82
C ILE A 725 32.71 -28.82 36.26
N ASN A 726 33.44 -29.86 36.76
CA ASN A 726 33.39 -30.21 38.17
C ASN A 726 34.38 -29.42 38.98
#